data_101cf3a45413c479d24f4f49e639a6c0
#
_entry.id   101cf3a45413c479d24f4f49e639a6c0
#
_cell.length_a   1.000
_cell.length_b   1.000
_cell.length_c   1.000
_cell.angle_alpha   90.00
_cell.angle_beta   90.00
_cell.angle_gamma   90.00
#
_symmetry.space_group_name_H-M   'P 1'
#
loop_
_entity.id
_entity.type
_entity.pdbx_description
1 polymer ?
#
loop_
_entity_poly.entity_id
_entity_poly.type
_entity_poly.pdbx_seq_one_letter_code
_entity_poly.pdbx_strand_id
1 'polypeptide(L)'
;MNVRFGGGNAAWGAARRMFHQDPSVTRHKVAKGTWRRILRFAKPYRGILSIFLVLIAIDSAIGVANPLIYRAIIDQGILRKDTRLIIVLALVVGGLAVADAAVSIGERWVSAVVGEGMIFDLRSQVFDHVQAMPLAFFTRTQTGALVSRLNNDVLGAQSAFTDILSSVVSNVLTVSMVLATMVILSWQITLTALAILPIFVLPARRVGRRIQAITREAYNLNAEMLTMMTERFNVAGALLVKLFGNPRSELDQFRHRAGRVRDIGVTQALYSRLFFVALILTASIATAVIYGWGGVLSAHGALQVGTVVALTAYLNRLYGPLTALSNVQVDVMTTLVSFDRVFEVLDLKPMIADRPGALPLERGPTRVTFDHVSFRYPGARQVSLASLESVAVTESLVAREVLFDLSFEVLPGQMAALVGPTGAGKTTIAALVARLYDPTTGSVRFNGRDLRDATLASIRAKVGMVTQDSHLFHDTIRNNLLYVKPNASESELREALRAAQILEFVESLPDGLDTVVGDRGYRLSGGEKQRLAIARILLKAPDVVVLDEATAHLDSESEAAVQAALEAALQGRTSIVIAHRLSTVRNADKILVVQEGRIVEEGRHDELIERGGLYAELYRVQFAGPTLPSPGNGEVLSRQAEERLS
;
A
#
# COMPACT_ATOMS: atom_id res chain seq x y z
N MET A 1 -21.79 45.15 -1.85
CA MET A 1 -22.73 44.19 -2.46
C MET A 1 -21.88 43.19 -3.27
N ASN A 2 -21.32 42.15 -2.56
CA ASN A 2 -20.39 41.17 -3.15
C ASN A 2 -21.19 39.98 -3.63
N VAL A 3 -21.51 39.96 -4.93
CA VAL A 3 -22.07 38.77 -5.60
C VAL A 3 -20.93 37.76 -5.78
N ARG A 4 -20.84 36.77 -4.91
CA ARG A 4 -19.98 35.60 -5.12
C ARG A 4 -20.58 34.72 -6.20
N PHE A 5 -19.97 34.72 -7.37
CA PHE A 5 -20.24 33.73 -8.42
C PHE A 5 -19.84 32.33 -7.92
N GLY A 6 -20.84 31.55 -7.51
CA GLY A 6 -20.66 30.18 -6.97
C GLY A 6 -20.24 29.11 -7.99
N GLY A 7 -19.96 29.45 -9.25
CA GLY A 7 -19.56 28.49 -10.29
C GLY A 7 -18.07 28.16 -10.39
N GLY A 8 -17.21 28.90 -9.68
CA GLY A 8 -15.74 28.72 -9.79
C GLY A 8 -15.18 27.45 -9.14
N ASN A 9 -15.77 27.01 -8.04
CA ASN A 9 -15.19 25.93 -7.23
C ASN A 9 -15.36 24.53 -7.85
N ALA A 10 -16.45 24.26 -8.54
CA ALA A 10 -16.67 22.96 -9.21
C ALA A 10 -15.76 22.79 -10.43
N ALA A 11 -15.57 23.87 -11.23
CA ALA A 11 -14.66 23.83 -12.38
C ALA A 11 -13.19 23.75 -11.95
N TRP A 12 -12.80 24.42 -10.86
CA TRP A 12 -11.47 24.29 -10.25
C TRP A 12 -11.24 22.90 -9.64
N GLY A 13 -12.25 22.31 -9.03
CA GLY A 13 -12.20 20.93 -8.51
C GLY A 13 -12.05 19.90 -9.64
N ALA A 14 -12.75 20.09 -10.75
CA ALA A 14 -12.61 19.23 -11.93
C ALA A 14 -11.24 19.40 -12.61
N ALA A 15 -10.77 20.64 -12.79
CA ALA A 15 -9.43 20.91 -13.30
C ALA A 15 -8.35 20.31 -12.40
N ARG A 16 -8.45 20.48 -11.08
CA ARG A 16 -7.48 19.92 -10.11
C ARG A 16 -7.46 18.39 -10.13
N ARG A 17 -8.59 17.71 -10.34
CA ARG A 17 -8.68 16.25 -10.50
C ARG A 17 -8.06 15.76 -11.81
N MET A 18 -8.23 16.49 -12.92
CA MET A 18 -7.53 16.21 -14.19
C MET A 18 -6.01 16.20 -14.05
N PHE A 19 -5.46 16.92 -13.08
CA PHE A 19 -4.03 17.10 -12.88
C PHE A 19 -3.39 16.09 -11.89
N HIS A 20 -4.17 15.22 -11.25
CA HIS A 20 -3.69 14.25 -10.27
C HIS A 20 -3.81 12.78 -10.75
N GLN A 21 -3.97 12.55 -12.07
CA GLN A 21 -4.16 11.21 -12.60
C GLN A 21 -2.82 10.54 -12.94
N ASP A 22 -2.59 9.38 -12.34
CA ASP A 22 -1.44 8.52 -12.59
C ASP A 22 -1.42 8.04 -14.06
N PRO A 23 -0.32 8.27 -14.84
CA PRO A 23 -0.22 7.86 -16.24
C PRO A 23 -0.27 6.33 -16.44
N SER A 24 -0.01 5.54 -15.42
CA SER A 24 -0.11 4.08 -15.47
C SER A 24 -1.55 3.60 -15.70
N VAL A 25 -2.54 4.42 -15.32
CA VAL A 25 -3.97 4.14 -15.45
C VAL A 25 -4.38 3.93 -16.92
N THR A 26 -3.84 4.71 -17.85
CA THR A 26 -4.22 4.62 -19.28
C THR A 26 -3.64 3.40 -20.00
N ARG A 27 -2.66 2.72 -19.43
CA ARG A 27 -2.05 1.50 -19.97
C ARG A 27 -2.58 0.21 -19.35
N HIS A 28 -3.23 0.32 -18.19
CA HIS A 28 -3.76 -0.84 -17.48
C HIS A 28 -5.02 -1.38 -18.19
N LYS A 29 -5.02 -2.67 -18.51
CA LYS A 29 -6.22 -3.36 -19.03
C LYS A 29 -7.01 -3.87 -17.84
N VAL A 30 -8.13 -3.22 -17.54
CA VAL A 30 -9.05 -3.65 -16.47
C VAL A 30 -9.47 -5.10 -16.68
N ALA A 31 -9.42 -5.91 -15.63
CA ALA A 31 -9.79 -7.32 -15.68
C ALA A 31 -11.26 -7.51 -16.06
N LYS A 32 -11.54 -8.55 -16.88
CA LYS A 32 -12.91 -8.88 -17.23
C LYS A 32 -13.66 -9.34 -15.98
N GLY A 33 -14.69 -8.58 -15.59
CA GLY A 33 -15.51 -8.92 -14.41
C GLY A 33 -15.34 -8.00 -13.20
N THR A 34 -14.41 -7.05 -13.21
CA THR A 34 -14.22 -6.05 -12.14
C THR A 34 -15.53 -5.33 -11.80
N TRP A 35 -16.36 -4.96 -12.80
CA TRP A 35 -17.69 -4.37 -12.58
C TRP A 35 -18.63 -5.26 -11.74
N ARG A 36 -18.66 -6.57 -11.98
CA ARG A 36 -19.50 -7.48 -11.19
C ARG A 36 -19.03 -7.57 -9.74
N ARG A 37 -17.73 -7.48 -9.52
CA ARG A 37 -17.15 -7.47 -8.16
C ARG A 37 -17.48 -6.18 -7.43
N ILE A 38 -17.38 -5.03 -8.11
CA ILE A 38 -17.75 -3.73 -7.56
C ILE A 38 -19.23 -3.72 -7.15
N LEU A 39 -20.13 -4.19 -8.00
CA LEU A 39 -21.56 -4.31 -7.69
C LEU A 39 -21.83 -5.25 -6.50
N ARG A 40 -21.06 -6.33 -6.36
CA ARG A 40 -21.16 -7.23 -5.20
C ARG A 40 -20.71 -6.51 -3.92
N PHE A 41 -19.68 -5.70 -4.00
CA PHE A 41 -19.19 -4.91 -2.89
C PHE A 41 -20.18 -3.81 -2.46
N ALA A 42 -20.94 -3.25 -3.41
CA ALA A 42 -21.99 -2.28 -3.16
C ALA A 42 -23.28 -2.89 -2.56
N LYS A 43 -23.43 -4.24 -2.59
CA LYS A 43 -24.64 -4.93 -2.15
C LYS A 43 -25.10 -4.59 -0.71
N PRO A 44 -24.22 -4.47 0.30
CA PRO A 44 -24.63 -4.07 1.65
C PRO A 44 -25.25 -2.67 1.69
N TYR A 45 -24.84 -1.78 0.80
CA TYR A 45 -25.24 -0.37 0.75
C TYR A 45 -26.46 -0.09 -0.14
N ARG A 46 -27.07 -1.12 -0.76
CA ARG A 46 -28.15 -0.98 -1.75
C ARG A 46 -29.33 -0.12 -1.29
N GLY A 47 -29.74 -0.21 -0.02
CA GLY A 47 -30.83 0.60 0.53
C GLY A 47 -30.48 2.09 0.55
N ILE A 48 -29.30 2.41 1.05
CA ILE A 48 -28.81 3.79 1.13
C ILE A 48 -28.55 4.35 -0.27
N LEU A 49 -28.01 3.55 -1.19
CA LEU A 49 -27.84 3.93 -2.59
C LEU A 49 -29.17 4.22 -3.29
N SER A 50 -30.24 3.47 -2.99
CA SER A 50 -31.56 3.76 -3.52
C SER A 50 -32.09 5.11 -3.04
N ILE A 51 -31.93 5.45 -1.75
CA ILE A 51 -32.28 6.77 -1.20
C ILE A 51 -31.47 7.85 -1.90
N PHE A 52 -30.17 7.63 -2.11
CA PHE A 52 -29.28 8.54 -2.81
C PHE A 52 -29.77 8.87 -4.24
N LEU A 53 -30.15 7.83 -5.00
CA LEU A 53 -30.67 8.00 -6.37
C LEU A 53 -32.00 8.77 -6.38
N VAL A 54 -32.87 8.56 -5.40
CA VAL A 54 -34.14 9.31 -5.26
C VAL A 54 -33.85 10.79 -4.96
N LEU A 55 -32.94 11.09 -4.06
CA LEU A 55 -32.55 12.47 -3.76
C LEU A 55 -32.00 13.18 -5.00
N ILE A 56 -31.11 12.55 -5.77
CA ILE A 56 -30.60 13.09 -7.04
C ILE A 56 -31.74 13.36 -8.04
N ALA A 57 -32.72 12.49 -8.13
CA ALA A 57 -33.86 12.69 -9.01
C ALA A 57 -34.71 13.89 -8.57
N ILE A 58 -34.90 14.08 -7.26
CA ILE A 58 -35.62 15.22 -6.69
C ILE A 58 -34.85 16.52 -6.96
N ASP A 59 -33.52 16.55 -6.68
CA ASP A 59 -32.65 17.70 -6.96
C ASP A 59 -32.71 18.12 -8.44
N SER A 60 -32.59 17.16 -9.35
CA SER A 60 -32.71 17.39 -10.80
C SER A 60 -34.09 17.94 -11.19
N ALA A 61 -35.16 17.43 -10.58
CA ALA A 61 -36.54 17.91 -10.86
C ALA A 61 -36.77 19.34 -10.36
N ILE A 62 -36.33 19.68 -9.14
CA ILE A 62 -36.37 21.05 -8.60
C ILE A 62 -35.62 22.00 -9.53
N GLY A 63 -34.44 21.55 -9.96
CA GLY A 63 -33.64 22.35 -10.89
C GLY A 63 -34.32 22.64 -12.24
N VAL A 64 -35.09 21.70 -12.76
CA VAL A 64 -35.87 21.92 -14.01
C VAL A 64 -37.13 22.75 -13.75
N ALA A 65 -37.72 22.67 -12.57
CA ALA A 65 -38.94 23.45 -12.25
C ALA A 65 -38.69 24.97 -12.20
N ASN A 66 -37.57 25.45 -11.71
CA ASN A 66 -37.30 26.87 -11.51
C ASN A 66 -37.44 27.73 -12.79
N PRO A 67 -36.86 27.40 -13.96
CA PRO A 67 -37.06 28.19 -15.17
C PRO A 67 -38.51 28.21 -15.68
N LEU A 68 -39.29 27.12 -15.43
CA LEU A 68 -40.73 27.10 -15.77
C LEU A 68 -41.52 28.07 -14.90
N ILE A 69 -41.19 28.17 -13.63
CA ILE A 69 -41.82 29.11 -12.71
C ILE A 69 -41.45 30.55 -13.09
N TYR A 70 -40.18 30.83 -13.47
CA TYR A 70 -39.78 32.14 -13.98
C TYR A 70 -40.55 32.54 -15.24
N ARG A 71 -40.75 31.56 -16.15
CA ARG A 71 -41.64 31.77 -17.32
C ARG A 71 -43.03 32.17 -16.89
N ALA A 72 -43.65 31.46 -15.94
CA ALA A 72 -45.00 31.74 -15.45
C ALA A 72 -45.07 33.12 -14.76
N ILE A 73 -44.07 33.51 -13.99
CA ILE A 73 -43.99 34.84 -13.38
C ILE A 73 -44.01 35.93 -14.46
N ILE A 74 -43.26 35.75 -15.56
CA ILE A 74 -43.17 36.75 -16.63
C ILE A 74 -44.46 36.77 -17.45
N ASP A 75 -44.89 35.62 -17.99
CA ASP A 75 -45.97 35.55 -18.97
C ASP A 75 -47.36 35.73 -18.37
N GLN A 76 -47.57 35.22 -17.15
CA GLN A 76 -48.88 35.22 -16.49
C GLN A 76 -48.99 36.28 -15.39
N GLY A 77 -47.86 36.55 -14.70
CA GLY A 77 -47.80 37.53 -13.61
C GLY A 77 -47.54 38.96 -14.14
N ILE A 78 -46.35 39.20 -14.68
CA ILE A 78 -45.90 40.58 -15.04
C ILE A 78 -46.68 41.11 -16.21
N LEU A 79 -46.81 40.36 -17.31
CA LEU A 79 -47.49 40.83 -18.53
C LEU A 79 -49.01 41.02 -18.32
N ARG A 80 -49.61 40.24 -17.40
CA ARG A 80 -51.02 40.36 -17.01
C ARG A 80 -51.26 41.27 -15.79
N LYS A 81 -50.20 41.83 -15.19
CA LYS A 81 -50.22 42.68 -13.97
C LYS A 81 -50.88 42.00 -12.76
N ASP A 82 -50.80 40.67 -12.67
CA ASP A 82 -51.33 39.91 -11.53
C ASP A 82 -50.30 39.85 -10.39
N THR A 83 -50.34 40.83 -9.51
CA THR A 83 -49.40 40.96 -8.38
C THR A 83 -49.52 39.76 -7.40
N ARG A 84 -50.72 39.22 -7.23
CA ARG A 84 -50.95 38.10 -6.32
C ARG A 84 -50.22 36.83 -6.83
N LEU A 85 -50.36 36.54 -8.12
CA LEU A 85 -49.68 35.41 -8.76
C LEU A 85 -48.15 35.55 -8.67
N ILE A 86 -47.62 36.76 -8.90
CA ILE A 86 -46.20 37.04 -8.78
C ILE A 86 -45.69 36.69 -7.37
N ILE A 87 -46.38 37.17 -6.33
CA ILE A 87 -45.97 36.92 -4.94
C ILE A 87 -46.02 35.44 -4.63
N VAL A 88 -47.10 34.74 -5.00
CA VAL A 88 -47.25 33.31 -4.74
C VAL A 88 -46.13 32.52 -5.45
N LEU A 89 -45.87 32.76 -6.72
CA LEU A 89 -44.81 32.05 -7.45
C LEU A 89 -43.41 32.40 -6.94
N ALA A 90 -43.17 33.62 -6.48
CA ALA A 90 -41.91 33.99 -5.84
C ALA A 90 -41.72 33.25 -4.50
N LEU A 91 -42.76 33.09 -3.69
CA LEU A 91 -42.72 32.29 -2.49
C LEU A 91 -42.48 30.80 -2.78
N VAL A 92 -43.08 30.27 -3.87
CA VAL A 92 -42.81 28.89 -4.32
C VAL A 92 -41.34 28.71 -4.72
N VAL A 93 -40.74 29.65 -5.47
CA VAL A 93 -39.31 29.62 -5.81
C VAL A 93 -38.45 29.65 -4.54
N GLY A 94 -38.78 30.50 -3.58
CA GLY A 94 -38.10 30.54 -2.27
C GLY A 94 -38.23 29.23 -1.51
N GLY A 95 -39.41 28.63 -1.50
CA GLY A 95 -39.64 27.30 -0.87
C GLY A 95 -38.85 26.19 -1.58
N LEU A 96 -38.83 26.20 -2.93
CA LEU A 96 -38.02 25.23 -3.69
C LEU A 96 -36.52 25.40 -3.42
N ALA A 97 -36.02 26.64 -3.27
CA ALA A 97 -34.61 26.86 -2.93
C ALA A 97 -34.24 26.31 -1.55
N VAL A 98 -35.14 26.39 -0.55
CA VAL A 98 -34.94 25.77 0.76
C VAL A 98 -34.97 24.24 0.64
N ALA A 99 -35.92 23.70 -0.14
CA ALA A 99 -36.01 22.27 -0.40
C ALA A 99 -34.75 21.73 -1.11
N ASP A 100 -34.26 22.43 -2.13
CA ASP A 100 -33.03 22.15 -2.87
C ASP A 100 -31.81 22.07 -1.94
N ALA A 101 -31.67 23.09 -1.07
CA ALA A 101 -30.61 23.10 -0.05
C ALA A 101 -30.70 21.89 0.91
N ALA A 102 -31.91 21.54 1.37
CA ALA A 102 -32.11 20.39 2.24
C ALA A 102 -31.80 19.06 1.53
N VAL A 103 -32.24 18.90 0.27
CA VAL A 103 -31.95 17.72 -0.57
C VAL A 103 -30.45 17.59 -0.81
N SER A 104 -29.77 18.69 -1.16
CA SER A 104 -28.32 18.72 -1.39
C SER A 104 -27.51 18.31 -0.15
N ILE A 105 -27.94 18.76 1.06
CA ILE A 105 -27.34 18.31 2.31
C ILE A 105 -27.58 16.82 2.52
N GLY A 106 -28.81 16.35 2.27
CA GLY A 106 -29.16 14.93 2.34
C GLY A 106 -28.33 14.05 1.39
N GLU A 107 -28.17 14.47 0.14
CA GLU A 107 -27.30 13.81 -0.84
C GLU A 107 -25.86 13.72 -0.34
N ARG A 108 -25.31 14.82 0.16
CA ARG A 108 -23.94 14.84 0.66
C ARG A 108 -23.74 13.93 1.84
N TRP A 109 -24.71 13.90 2.77
CA TRP A 109 -24.67 13.02 3.93
C TRP A 109 -24.73 11.54 3.54
N VAL A 110 -25.69 11.18 2.67
CA VAL A 110 -25.86 9.80 2.19
C VAL A 110 -24.62 9.34 1.40
N SER A 111 -24.10 10.19 0.51
CA SER A 111 -22.87 9.94 -0.24
C SER A 111 -21.67 9.70 0.70
N ALA A 112 -21.53 10.51 1.77
CA ALA A 112 -20.46 10.36 2.73
C ALA A 112 -20.58 9.04 3.52
N VAL A 113 -21.78 8.67 3.96
CA VAL A 113 -22.02 7.40 4.68
C VAL A 113 -21.62 6.19 3.83
N VAL A 114 -22.01 6.18 2.54
CA VAL A 114 -21.63 5.09 1.62
C VAL A 114 -20.12 5.09 1.39
N GLY A 115 -19.54 6.24 1.10
CA GLY A 115 -18.13 6.35 0.76
C GLY A 115 -17.21 5.97 1.92
N GLU A 116 -17.43 6.53 3.10
CA GLU A 116 -16.60 6.22 4.29
C GLU A 116 -16.80 4.78 4.77
N GLY A 117 -18.03 4.25 4.68
CA GLY A 117 -18.30 2.85 4.98
C GLY A 117 -17.53 1.91 4.05
N MET A 118 -17.50 2.19 2.75
CA MET A 118 -16.73 1.39 1.79
C MET A 118 -15.21 1.48 2.00
N ILE A 119 -14.68 2.67 2.37
CA ILE A 119 -13.27 2.80 2.74
C ILE A 119 -12.95 1.90 3.93
N PHE A 120 -13.77 1.95 4.96
CA PHE A 120 -13.59 1.14 6.16
C PHE A 120 -13.56 -0.35 5.81
N ASP A 121 -14.55 -0.82 5.05
CA ASP A 121 -14.65 -2.22 4.66
C ASP A 121 -13.45 -2.67 3.79
N LEU A 122 -13.08 -1.88 2.77
CA LEU A 122 -11.95 -2.19 1.90
C LEU A 122 -10.62 -2.19 2.66
N ARG A 123 -10.36 -1.16 3.47
CA ARG A 123 -9.13 -1.08 4.27
C ARG A 123 -9.01 -2.24 5.24
N SER A 124 -10.10 -2.56 5.94
CA SER A 124 -10.12 -3.66 6.89
C SER A 124 -9.84 -5.00 6.21
N GLN A 125 -10.49 -5.27 5.06
CA GLN A 125 -10.29 -6.50 4.33
C GLN A 125 -8.89 -6.61 3.73
N VAL A 126 -8.36 -5.54 3.14
CA VAL A 126 -7.00 -5.56 2.57
C VAL A 126 -5.97 -5.70 3.68
N PHE A 127 -6.15 -5.01 4.81
CA PHE A 127 -5.24 -5.12 5.96
C PHE A 127 -5.19 -6.54 6.53
N ASP A 128 -6.36 -7.14 6.78
CA ASP A 128 -6.48 -8.52 7.27
C ASP A 128 -5.85 -9.51 6.28
N HIS A 129 -6.16 -9.34 4.99
CA HIS A 129 -5.61 -10.19 3.94
C HIS A 129 -4.08 -10.09 3.82
N VAL A 130 -3.53 -8.87 3.87
CA VAL A 130 -2.08 -8.65 3.81
C VAL A 130 -1.39 -9.25 5.04
N GLN A 131 -1.98 -9.17 6.24
CA GLN A 131 -1.43 -9.83 7.43
C GLN A 131 -1.39 -11.36 7.31
N ALA A 132 -2.30 -11.96 6.55
CA ALA A 132 -2.30 -13.39 6.28
C ALA A 132 -1.27 -13.84 5.23
N MET A 133 -0.60 -12.91 4.53
CA MET A 133 0.40 -13.24 3.52
C MET A 133 1.66 -13.87 4.15
N PRO A 134 2.31 -14.82 3.45
CA PRO A 134 3.55 -15.44 3.90
C PRO A 134 4.72 -14.46 3.87
N LEU A 135 5.78 -14.75 4.64
CA LEU A 135 7.00 -13.95 4.68
C LEU A 135 7.59 -13.70 3.26
N ALA A 136 7.49 -14.68 2.37
CA ALA A 136 7.92 -14.58 0.98
C ALA A 136 7.27 -13.41 0.20
N PHE A 137 6.06 -13.01 0.55
CA PHE A 137 5.39 -11.84 -0.02
C PHE A 137 6.12 -10.55 0.39
N PHE A 138 6.42 -10.39 1.68
CA PHE A 138 7.04 -9.18 2.21
C PHE A 138 8.51 -9.01 1.79
N THR A 139 9.24 -10.09 1.56
CA THR A 139 10.63 -10.02 1.09
C THR A 139 10.76 -9.50 -0.34
N ARG A 140 9.71 -9.63 -1.16
CA ARG A 140 9.68 -9.19 -2.56
C ARG A 140 8.91 -7.90 -2.78
N THR A 141 7.97 -7.59 -1.92
CA THR A 141 7.06 -6.44 -2.07
C THR A 141 7.69 -5.16 -1.54
N GLN A 142 7.62 -4.08 -2.32
CA GLN A 142 7.96 -2.74 -1.82
C GLN A 142 6.94 -2.28 -0.79
N THR A 143 7.37 -2.04 0.44
CA THR A 143 6.52 -1.52 1.52
C THR A 143 5.79 -0.23 1.10
N GLY A 144 6.48 0.70 0.43
CA GLY A 144 5.89 1.94 -0.05
C GLY A 144 4.77 1.73 -1.07
N ALA A 145 4.93 0.77 -1.99
CA ALA A 145 3.90 0.42 -2.97
C ALA A 145 2.67 -0.20 -2.30
N LEU A 146 2.86 -1.04 -1.29
CA LEU A 146 1.79 -1.65 -0.51
C LEU A 146 1.00 -0.61 0.29
N VAL A 147 1.70 0.29 1.00
CA VAL A 147 1.09 1.39 1.75
C VAL A 147 0.33 2.34 0.82
N SER A 148 0.88 2.64 -0.36
CA SER A 148 0.20 3.45 -1.38
C SER A 148 -1.11 2.79 -1.85
N ARG A 149 -1.14 1.46 -2.03
CA ARG A 149 -2.36 0.73 -2.37
C ARG A 149 -3.41 0.80 -1.28
N LEU A 150 -3.01 0.59 -0.03
CA LEU A 150 -3.91 0.69 1.12
C LEU A 150 -4.53 2.08 1.30
N ASN A 151 -3.81 3.13 0.92
CA ASN A 151 -4.27 4.50 1.05
C ASN A 151 -4.89 5.04 -0.24
N ASN A 152 -4.11 5.14 -1.32
CA ASN A 152 -4.51 5.89 -2.50
C ASN A 152 -5.48 5.12 -3.40
N ASP A 153 -5.24 3.80 -3.61
CA ASP A 153 -6.11 3.01 -4.48
C ASP A 153 -7.47 2.74 -3.80
N VAL A 154 -7.50 2.59 -2.46
CA VAL A 154 -8.78 2.48 -1.73
C VAL A 154 -9.58 3.78 -1.80
N LEU A 155 -8.91 4.95 -1.65
CA LEU A 155 -9.56 6.26 -1.85
C LEU A 155 -10.04 6.44 -3.30
N GLY A 156 -9.23 6.01 -4.28
CA GLY A 156 -9.62 6.01 -5.69
C GLY A 156 -10.84 5.11 -5.97
N ALA A 157 -10.92 3.96 -5.30
CA ALA A 157 -12.07 3.06 -5.41
C ALA A 157 -13.35 3.68 -4.81
N GLN A 158 -13.26 4.39 -3.66
CA GLN A 158 -14.39 5.09 -3.05
C GLN A 158 -15.03 6.09 -4.00
N SER A 159 -14.22 6.85 -4.78
CA SER A 159 -14.72 7.90 -5.68
C SER A 159 -15.72 7.38 -6.71
N ALA A 160 -15.77 6.06 -6.98
CA ALA A 160 -16.80 5.44 -7.82
C ALA A 160 -18.22 5.75 -7.37
N PHE A 161 -18.44 5.67 -6.06
CA PHE A 161 -19.78 5.76 -5.48
C PHE A 161 -20.09 7.16 -4.97
N THR A 162 -19.10 7.89 -4.47
CA THR A 162 -19.30 9.25 -3.96
C THR A 162 -19.39 10.30 -5.07
N ASP A 163 -18.45 10.26 -6.00
CA ASP A 163 -18.30 11.32 -6.99
C ASP A 163 -18.80 10.91 -8.39
N ILE A 164 -18.41 9.70 -8.86
CA ILE A 164 -18.71 9.30 -10.25
C ILE A 164 -20.17 8.90 -10.39
N LEU A 165 -20.69 8.05 -9.51
CA LEU A 165 -22.08 7.63 -9.56
C LEU A 165 -23.01 8.84 -9.44
N SER A 166 -22.77 9.71 -8.43
CA SER A 166 -23.52 10.95 -8.25
C SER A 166 -23.45 11.83 -9.49
N SER A 167 -22.23 12.12 -9.97
CA SER A 167 -22.03 13.00 -11.13
C SER A 167 -22.67 12.45 -12.40
N VAL A 168 -22.50 11.14 -12.68
CA VAL A 168 -23.06 10.53 -13.89
C VAL A 168 -24.59 10.54 -13.85
N VAL A 169 -25.19 10.08 -12.75
CA VAL A 169 -26.65 10.00 -12.62
C VAL A 169 -27.27 11.38 -12.63
N SER A 170 -26.76 12.33 -11.83
CA SER A 170 -27.27 13.69 -11.78
C SER A 170 -27.15 14.40 -13.13
N ASN A 171 -25.97 14.31 -13.79
CA ASN A 171 -25.76 14.98 -15.07
C ASN A 171 -26.62 14.36 -16.20
N VAL A 172 -26.75 13.03 -16.24
CA VAL A 172 -27.61 12.36 -17.24
C VAL A 172 -29.06 12.72 -17.03
N LEU A 173 -29.57 12.70 -15.79
CA LEU A 173 -30.94 13.10 -15.47
C LEU A 173 -31.18 14.57 -15.81
N THR A 174 -30.29 15.47 -15.38
CA THR A 174 -30.40 16.91 -15.64
C THR A 174 -30.41 17.20 -17.14
N VAL A 175 -29.45 16.63 -17.90
CA VAL A 175 -29.40 16.82 -19.35
C VAL A 175 -30.67 16.29 -20.02
N SER A 176 -31.13 15.09 -19.66
CA SER A 176 -32.32 14.49 -20.24
C SER A 176 -33.57 15.31 -19.96
N MET A 177 -33.78 15.72 -18.70
CA MET A 177 -34.95 16.49 -18.28
C MET A 177 -34.93 17.90 -18.87
N VAL A 178 -33.78 18.59 -18.87
CA VAL A 178 -33.62 19.93 -19.44
C VAL A 178 -33.85 19.90 -20.94
N LEU A 179 -33.25 18.95 -21.68
CA LEU A 179 -33.46 18.83 -23.13
C LEU A 179 -34.91 18.49 -23.46
N ALA A 180 -35.55 17.58 -22.75
CA ALA A 180 -36.95 17.27 -22.94
C ALA A 180 -37.83 18.53 -22.77
N THR A 181 -37.59 19.29 -21.70
CA THR A 181 -38.32 20.53 -21.41
C THR A 181 -38.07 21.58 -22.47
N MET A 182 -36.81 21.77 -22.91
CA MET A 182 -36.47 22.73 -23.98
C MET A 182 -37.15 22.38 -25.30
N VAL A 183 -37.20 21.11 -25.70
CA VAL A 183 -37.86 20.63 -26.91
C VAL A 183 -39.37 20.88 -26.84
N ILE A 184 -40.00 20.63 -25.69
CA ILE A 184 -41.43 20.89 -25.46
C ILE A 184 -41.73 22.41 -25.54
N LEU A 185 -40.84 23.24 -25.03
CA LEU A 185 -41.01 24.70 -25.06
C LEU A 185 -40.81 25.27 -26.47
N SER A 186 -39.76 24.89 -27.18
CA SER A 186 -39.49 25.26 -28.58
C SER A 186 -38.42 24.36 -29.17
N TRP A 187 -38.81 23.41 -30.02
CA TRP A 187 -37.86 22.51 -30.68
C TRP A 187 -36.91 23.24 -31.63
N GLN A 188 -37.39 24.35 -32.27
CA GLN A 188 -36.64 25.15 -33.22
C GLN A 188 -35.42 25.85 -32.56
N ILE A 189 -35.67 26.54 -31.43
CA ILE A 189 -34.61 27.21 -30.67
C ILE A 189 -33.66 26.18 -30.04
N THR A 190 -34.21 25.06 -29.56
CA THR A 190 -33.38 23.99 -28.99
C THR A 190 -32.44 23.39 -30.01
N LEU A 191 -32.91 23.11 -31.24
CA LEU A 191 -32.06 22.59 -32.30
C LEU A 191 -30.97 23.58 -32.70
N THR A 192 -31.31 24.88 -32.80
CA THR A 192 -30.34 25.95 -33.11
C THR A 192 -29.26 26.06 -32.03
N ALA A 193 -29.65 26.02 -30.76
CA ALA A 193 -28.71 26.05 -29.66
C ALA A 193 -27.79 24.80 -29.62
N LEU A 194 -28.34 23.61 -29.90
CA LEU A 194 -27.58 22.38 -30.00
C LEU A 194 -26.63 22.36 -31.20
N ALA A 195 -26.96 22.99 -32.32
CA ALA A 195 -26.09 23.08 -33.48
C ALA A 195 -24.79 23.87 -33.23
N ILE A 196 -24.75 24.71 -32.19
CA ILE A 196 -23.56 25.46 -31.79
C ILE A 196 -22.59 24.56 -31.00
N LEU A 197 -23.07 23.51 -30.31
CA LEU A 197 -22.24 22.62 -29.47
C LEU A 197 -21.08 21.95 -30.22
N PRO A 198 -21.26 21.39 -31.44
CA PRO A 198 -20.17 20.75 -32.17
C PRO A 198 -19.01 21.70 -32.50
N ILE A 199 -19.30 22.98 -32.73
CA ILE A 199 -18.28 24.00 -33.03
C ILE A 199 -17.28 24.11 -31.87
N PHE A 200 -17.73 23.87 -30.65
CA PHE A 200 -16.89 23.87 -29.45
C PHE A 200 -16.23 22.50 -29.18
N VAL A 201 -16.97 21.41 -29.31
CA VAL A 201 -16.49 20.06 -28.92
C VAL A 201 -15.29 19.62 -29.76
N LEU A 202 -15.24 19.96 -31.06
CA LEU A 202 -14.17 19.55 -31.95
C LEU A 202 -12.80 20.17 -31.59
N PRO A 203 -12.65 21.48 -31.38
CA PRO A 203 -11.42 22.10 -30.90
C PRO A 203 -11.04 21.63 -29.49
N ALA A 204 -12.05 21.50 -28.62
CA ALA A 204 -11.86 21.06 -27.24
C ALA A 204 -11.15 19.68 -27.14
N ARG A 205 -11.53 18.73 -27.99
CA ARG A 205 -10.88 17.40 -28.07
C ARG A 205 -9.40 17.47 -28.48
N ARG A 206 -9.01 18.40 -29.37
CA ARG A 206 -7.61 18.60 -29.78
C ARG A 206 -6.79 19.21 -28.64
N VAL A 207 -7.31 20.22 -28.00
CA VAL A 207 -6.67 20.87 -26.84
C VAL A 207 -6.53 19.88 -25.69
N GLY A 208 -7.56 19.12 -25.38
CA GLY A 208 -7.54 18.10 -24.33
C GLY A 208 -6.45 17.04 -24.55
N ARG A 209 -6.31 16.51 -25.76
CA ARG A 209 -5.23 15.56 -26.10
C ARG A 209 -3.83 16.17 -25.92
N ARG A 210 -3.66 17.45 -26.28
CA ARG A 210 -2.37 18.14 -26.09
C ARG A 210 -2.04 18.33 -24.60
N ILE A 211 -3.03 18.78 -23.82
CA ILE A 211 -2.89 18.90 -22.36
C ILE A 211 -2.51 17.54 -21.75
N GLN A 212 -3.19 16.47 -22.13
CA GLN A 212 -2.89 15.12 -21.63
C GLN A 212 -1.44 14.70 -21.90
N ALA A 213 -0.92 14.97 -23.10
CA ALA A 213 0.46 14.62 -23.46
C ALA A 213 1.48 15.37 -22.60
N ILE A 214 1.35 16.69 -22.43
CA ILE A 214 2.29 17.50 -21.65
C ILE A 214 2.16 17.23 -20.15
N THR A 215 0.96 16.96 -19.66
CA THR A 215 0.73 16.56 -18.26
C THR A 215 1.47 15.26 -17.94
N ARG A 216 1.42 14.29 -18.85
CA ARG A 216 2.16 13.03 -18.69
C ARG A 216 3.67 13.23 -18.59
N GLU A 217 4.23 14.13 -19.41
CA GLU A 217 5.66 14.50 -19.33
C GLU A 217 5.99 15.08 -17.95
N ALA A 218 5.16 16.01 -17.45
CA ALA A 218 5.32 16.60 -16.12
C ALA A 218 5.28 15.56 -14.99
N TYR A 219 4.40 14.56 -15.07
CA TYR A 219 4.33 13.48 -14.09
C TYR A 219 5.61 12.64 -14.07
N ASN A 220 6.14 12.27 -15.23
CA ASN A 220 7.37 11.51 -15.30
C ASN A 220 8.54 12.29 -14.70
N LEU A 221 8.68 13.57 -15.02
CA LEU A 221 9.71 14.44 -14.45
C LEU A 221 9.56 14.63 -12.93
N ASN A 222 8.34 14.75 -12.43
CA ASN A 222 8.08 14.81 -10.98
C ASN A 222 8.45 13.49 -10.28
N ALA A 223 8.16 12.35 -10.90
CA ALA A 223 8.56 11.04 -10.38
C ALA A 223 10.10 10.90 -10.33
N GLU A 224 10.81 11.33 -11.39
CA GLU A 224 12.27 11.34 -11.41
C GLU A 224 12.85 12.26 -10.32
N MET A 225 12.29 13.45 -10.12
CA MET A 225 12.71 14.35 -9.05
C MET A 225 12.46 13.76 -7.66
N LEU A 226 11.30 13.10 -7.46
CA LEU A 226 10.99 12.42 -6.20
C LEU A 226 11.99 11.29 -5.90
N THR A 227 12.31 10.46 -6.91
CA THR A 227 13.33 9.42 -6.78
C THR A 227 14.68 10.04 -6.41
N MET A 228 15.10 11.08 -7.12
CA MET A 228 16.34 11.80 -6.83
C MET A 228 16.39 12.34 -5.40
N MET A 229 15.30 12.95 -4.91
CA MET A 229 15.20 13.43 -3.53
C MET A 229 15.25 12.28 -2.51
N THR A 230 14.52 11.21 -2.74
CA THR A 230 14.47 10.05 -1.83
C THR A 230 15.82 9.37 -1.70
N GLU A 231 16.55 9.23 -2.82
CA GLU A 231 17.89 8.64 -2.83
C GLU A 231 18.93 9.51 -2.11
N ARG A 232 18.82 10.84 -2.20
CA ARG A 232 19.83 11.78 -1.68
C ARG A 232 19.54 12.28 -0.26
N PHE A 233 18.29 12.28 0.17
CA PHE A 233 17.87 12.85 1.47
C PHE A 233 17.80 11.82 2.60
N ASN A 234 18.08 10.53 2.32
CA ASN A 234 18.34 9.57 3.39
C ASN A 234 19.79 9.68 3.90
N VAL A 235 20.06 9.10 5.08
CA VAL A 235 21.38 9.23 5.73
C VAL A 235 22.52 8.74 4.84
N ALA A 236 22.36 7.59 4.19
CA ALA A 236 23.40 7.01 3.32
C ALA A 236 23.62 7.85 2.06
N GLY A 237 22.54 8.31 1.41
CA GLY A 237 22.62 9.19 0.24
C GLY A 237 23.21 10.55 0.57
N ALA A 238 22.81 11.15 1.69
CA ALA A 238 23.37 12.42 2.15
C ALA A 238 24.88 12.30 2.45
N LEU A 239 25.31 11.18 3.07
CA LEU A 239 26.70 10.89 3.31
C LEU A 239 27.48 10.77 1.99
N LEU A 240 26.94 10.02 1.02
CA LEU A 240 27.54 9.83 -0.29
C LEU A 240 27.72 11.17 -1.03
N VAL A 241 26.68 12.01 -1.03
CA VAL A 241 26.72 13.34 -1.67
C VAL A 241 27.72 14.25 -0.96
N LYS A 242 27.83 14.22 0.37
CA LYS A 242 28.79 15.03 1.14
C LYS A 242 30.23 14.58 0.95
N LEU A 243 30.50 13.28 0.81
CA LEU A 243 31.86 12.75 0.69
C LEU A 243 32.36 12.78 -0.76
N PHE A 244 31.49 12.51 -1.74
CA PHE A 244 31.91 12.28 -3.13
C PHE A 244 31.14 13.13 -4.15
N GLY A 245 30.02 13.76 -3.74
CA GLY A 245 29.15 14.50 -4.63
C GLY A 245 29.65 15.92 -4.94
N ASN A 246 29.19 16.43 -6.08
CA ASN A 246 29.34 17.86 -6.43
C ASN A 246 27.99 18.56 -6.27
N PRO A 247 27.78 19.39 -5.22
CA PRO A 247 26.50 20.04 -4.94
C PRO A 247 25.97 20.90 -6.10
N ARG A 248 26.86 21.50 -6.90
CA ARG A 248 26.45 22.29 -8.07
C ARG A 248 25.87 21.40 -9.17
N SER A 249 26.51 20.29 -9.47
CA SER A 249 26.01 19.32 -10.47
C SER A 249 24.68 18.72 -10.05
N GLU A 250 24.51 18.38 -8.78
CA GLU A 250 23.23 17.89 -8.23
C GLU A 250 22.10 18.92 -8.37
N LEU A 251 22.42 20.17 -8.02
CA LEU A 251 21.47 21.28 -8.15
C LEU A 251 21.11 21.55 -9.61
N ASP A 252 22.05 21.48 -10.53
CA ASP A 252 21.81 21.74 -11.95
C ASP A 252 20.95 20.64 -12.58
N GLN A 253 21.16 19.38 -12.23
CA GLN A 253 20.31 18.27 -12.64
C GLN A 253 18.87 18.43 -12.14
N PHE A 254 18.69 18.82 -10.87
CA PHE A 254 17.37 19.10 -10.29
C PHE A 254 16.70 20.29 -10.98
N ARG A 255 17.44 21.40 -11.15
CA ARG A 255 16.96 22.63 -11.82
C ARG A 255 16.51 22.38 -13.25
N HIS A 256 17.23 21.55 -14.00
CA HIS A 256 16.84 21.20 -15.36
C HIS A 256 15.47 20.55 -15.41
N ARG A 257 15.20 19.55 -14.55
CA ARG A 257 13.89 18.89 -14.46
C ARG A 257 12.80 19.81 -13.94
N ALA A 258 13.07 20.53 -12.85
CA ALA A 258 12.15 21.49 -12.26
C ALA A 258 11.81 22.63 -13.23
N GLY A 259 12.79 23.13 -13.98
CA GLY A 259 12.59 24.13 -15.04
C GLY A 259 11.65 23.63 -16.13
N ARG A 260 11.82 22.39 -16.58
CA ARG A 260 10.92 21.77 -17.58
C ARG A 260 9.50 21.62 -17.03
N VAL A 261 9.33 21.20 -15.77
CA VAL A 261 8.02 21.10 -15.11
C VAL A 261 7.35 22.47 -15.01
N ARG A 262 8.11 23.52 -14.68
CA ARG A 262 7.61 24.91 -14.67
C ARG A 262 7.08 25.31 -16.06
N ASP A 263 7.84 25.07 -17.13
CA ASP A 263 7.46 25.46 -18.49
C ASP A 263 6.21 24.71 -18.99
N ILE A 264 6.11 23.43 -18.63
CA ILE A 264 4.91 22.62 -18.82
C ILE A 264 3.74 23.23 -18.05
N GLY A 265 3.94 23.60 -16.78
CA GLY A 265 2.90 24.20 -15.93
C GLY A 265 2.36 25.50 -16.50
N VAL A 266 3.22 26.39 -17.00
CA VAL A 266 2.81 27.64 -17.70
C VAL A 266 2.00 27.33 -18.96
N THR A 267 2.49 26.42 -19.79
CA THR A 267 1.81 25.99 -21.02
C THR A 267 0.43 25.39 -20.71
N GLN A 268 0.36 24.53 -19.71
CA GLN A 268 -0.88 23.90 -19.26
C GLN A 268 -1.89 24.94 -18.74
N ALA A 269 -1.44 25.91 -17.93
CA ALA A 269 -2.28 26.98 -17.43
C ALA A 269 -2.89 27.80 -18.58
N LEU A 270 -2.09 28.12 -19.62
CA LEU A 270 -2.56 28.85 -20.80
C LEU A 270 -3.60 28.02 -21.57
N TYR A 271 -3.33 26.78 -21.92
CA TYR A 271 -4.29 25.93 -22.63
C TYR A 271 -5.59 25.73 -21.84
N SER A 272 -5.49 25.53 -20.52
CA SER A 272 -6.67 25.41 -19.65
C SER A 272 -7.49 26.69 -19.64
N ARG A 273 -6.84 27.86 -19.63
CA ARG A 273 -7.51 29.17 -19.68
C ARG A 273 -8.17 29.39 -21.03
N LEU A 274 -7.48 29.09 -22.13
CA LEU A 274 -8.04 29.19 -23.49
C LEU A 274 -9.27 28.29 -23.65
N PHE A 275 -9.21 27.07 -23.16
CA PHE A 275 -10.34 26.15 -23.15
C PHE A 275 -11.54 26.73 -22.40
N PHE A 276 -11.31 27.27 -21.20
CA PHE A 276 -12.37 27.84 -20.37
C PHE A 276 -12.99 29.09 -20.99
N VAL A 277 -12.15 29.96 -21.57
CA VAL A 277 -12.63 31.17 -22.30
C VAL A 277 -13.43 30.77 -23.52
N ALA A 278 -12.99 29.78 -24.29
CA ALA A 278 -13.74 29.29 -25.46
C ALA A 278 -15.10 28.69 -25.05
N LEU A 279 -15.19 28.02 -23.92
CA LEU A 279 -16.44 27.49 -23.37
C LEU A 279 -17.41 28.62 -23.01
N ILE A 280 -16.94 29.63 -22.27
CA ILE A 280 -17.76 30.81 -21.91
C ILE A 280 -18.21 31.56 -23.14
N LEU A 281 -17.32 31.76 -24.11
CA LEU A 281 -17.63 32.44 -25.36
C LEU A 281 -18.75 31.71 -26.14
N THR A 282 -18.64 30.37 -26.24
CA THR A 282 -19.68 29.55 -26.90
C THR A 282 -21.02 29.67 -26.18
N ALA A 283 -21.03 29.64 -24.85
CA ALA A 283 -22.23 29.86 -24.06
C ALA A 283 -22.84 31.24 -24.30
N SER A 284 -22.01 32.29 -24.35
CA SER A 284 -22.44 33.65 -24.59
C SER A 284 -23.01 33.83 -26.00
N ILE A 285 -22.37 33.26 -27.02
CA ILE A 285 -22.87 33.28 -28.40
C ILE A 285 -24.21 32.53 -28.50
N ALA A 286 -24.33 31.36 -27.93
CA ALA A 286 -25.59 30.61 -27.93
C ALA A 286 -26.71 31.36 -27.19
N THR A 287 -26.39 32.03 -26.09
CA THR A 287 -27.32 32.89 -25.37
C THR A 287 -27.77 34.09 -26.26
N ALA A 288 -26.84 34.75 -26.95
CA ALA A 288 -27.14 35.83 -27.87
C ALA A 288 -28.05 35.38 -29.02
N VAL A 289 -27.81 34.17 -29.57
CA VAL A 289 -28.65 33.58 -30.61
C VAL A 289 -30.07 33.28 -30.08
N ILE A 290 -30.20 32.74 -28.86
CA ILE A 290 -31.53 32.49 -28.27
C ILE A 290 -32.29 33.79 -28.05
N TYR A 291 -31.65 34.83 -27.51
CA TYR A 291 -32.31 36.14 -27.34
C TYR A 291 -32.64 36.80 -28.66
N GLY A 292 -31.73 36.78 -29.64
CA GLY A 292 -31.95 37.35 -30.96
C GLY A 292 -33.09 36.64 -31.72
N TRP A 293 -32.92 35.34 -31.95
CA TRP A 293 -33.93 34.55 -32.70
C TRP A 293 -35.23 34.39 -31.93
N GLY A 294 -35.15 34.04 -30.63
CA GLY A 294 -36.31 33.94 -29.76
C GLY A 294 -37.05 35.27 -29.57
N GLY A 295 -36.32 36.39 -29.51
CA GLY A 295 -36.87 37.73 -29.45
C GLY A 295 -37.66 38.08 -30.73
N VAL A 296 -37.12 37.77 -31.92
CA VAL A 296 -37.82 37.93 -33.19
C VAL A 296 -39.10 37.09 -33.23
N LEU A 297 -39.03 35.80 -32.84
CA LEU A 297 -40.21 34.94 -32.77
C LEU A 297 -41.26 35.47 -31.76
N SER A 298 -40.79 36.04 -30.66
CA SER A 298 -41.68 36.63 -29.65
C SER A 298 -42.33 37.92 -30.13
N ALA A 299 -41.61 38.78 -30.86
CA ALA A 299 -42.14 40.01 -31.47
C ALA A 299 -43.23 39.68 -32.49
N HIS A 300 -43.14 38.55 -33.20
CA HIS A 300 -44.17 38.08 -34.13
C HIS A 300 -45.29 37.27 -33.47
N GLY A 301 -45.30 37.14 -32.13
CA GLY A 301 -46.32 36.44 -31.38
C GLY A 301 -46.22 34.91 -31.42
N ALA A 302 -45.17 34.34 -32.03
CA ALA A 302 -44.96 32.90 -32.12
C ALA A 302 -44.45 32.29 -30.81
N LEU A 303 -43.84 33.08 -29.91
CA LEU A 303 -43.36 32.67 -28.61
C LEU A 303 -43.70 33.70 -27.53
N GLN A 304 -43.85 33.24 -26.29
CA GLN A 304 -44.00 34.13 -25.14
C GLN A 304 -42.62 34.61 -24.62
N VAL A 305 -42.54 35.83 -24.09
CA VAL A 305 -41.29 36.43 -23.59
C VAL A 305 -40.66 35.56 -22.49
N GLY A 306 -41.47 35.09 -21.53
CA GLY A 306 -41.00 34.22 -20.48
C GLY A 306 -40.44 32.88 -21.00
N THR A 307 -40.90 32.39 -22.15
CA THR A 307 -40.34 31.19 -22.78
C THR A 307 -38.91 31.41 -23.25
N VAL A 308 -38.58 32.60 -23.82
CA VAL A 308 -37.21 32.93 -24.22
C VAL A 308 -36.28 32.99 -23.02
N VAL A 309 -36.74 33.57 -21.91
CA VAL A 309 -35.99 33.64 -20.67
C VAL A 309 -35.77 32.23 -20.09
N ALA A 310 -36.79 31.38 -20.07
CA ALA A 310 -36.68 30.00 -19.60
C ALA A 310 -35.69 29.17 -20.45
N LEU A 311 -35.76 29.28 -21.78
CA LEU A 311 -34.82 28.59 -22.69
C LEU A 311 -33.37 29.01 -22.46
N THR A 312 -33.14 30.32 -22.23
CA THR A 312 -31.79 30.82 -21.87
C THR A 312 -31.31 30.26 -20.55
N ALA A 313 -32.17 30.21 -19.53
CA ALA A 313 -31.84 29.62 -18.23
C ALA A 313 -31.50 28.13 -18.36
N TYR A 314 -32.26 27.36 -19.14
CA TYR A 314 -31.99 25.96 -19.43
C TYR A 314 -30.69 25.74 -20.20
N LEU A 315 -30.41 26.57 -21.23
CA LEU A 315 -29.15 26.48 -21.96
C LEU A 315 -27.96 26.64 -21.02
N ASN A 316 -27.98 27.65 -20.16
CA ASN A 316 -26.92 27.89 -19.19
C ASN A 316 -26.76 26.71 -18.21
N ARG A 317 -27.86 26.02 -17.88
CA ARG A 317 -27.85 24.84 -17.01
C ARG A 317 -27.30 23.59 -17.69
N LEU A 318 -27.30 23.49 -19.01
CA LEU A 318 -26.76 22.34 -19.77
C LEU A 318 -25.24 22.30 -19.82
N TYR A 319 -24.55 23.46 -19.80
CA TYR A 319 -23.09 23.46 -20.01
C TYR A 319 -22.31 22.72 -18.92
N GLY A 320 -22.67 22.85 -17.66
CA GLY A 320 -22.04 22.14 -16.53
C GLY A 320 -22.10 20.65 -16.71
N PRO A 321 -23.29 20.05 -16.78
CA PRO A 321 -23.49 18.60 -17.00
C PRO A 321 -22.80 18.06 -18.25
N LEU A 322 -22.87 18.76 -19.39
CA LEU A 322 -22.21 18.31 -20.62
C LEU A 322 -20.68 18.28 -20.48
N THR A 323 -20.11 19.26 -19.79
CA THR A 323 -18.67 19.28 -19.50
C THR A 323 -18.28 18.17 -18.55
N ALA A 324 -19.07 17.93 -17.51
CA ALA A 324 -18.83 16.85 -16.54
C ALA A 324 -18.88 15.47 -17.22
N LEU A 325 -19.91 15.22 -18.07
CA LEU A 325 -20.04 13.96 -18.81
C LEU A 325 -18.87 13.72 -19.77
N SER A 326 -18.24 14.76 -20.30
CA SER A 326 -17.06 14.63 -21.16
C SER A 326 -15.85 14.05 -20.42
N ASN A 327 -15.77 14.20 -19.10
CA ASN A 327 -14.68 13.71 -18.26
C ASN A 327 -14.98 12.36 -17.62
N VAL A 328 -16.23 11.93 -17.59
CA VAL A 328 -16.69 10.69 -16.94
C VAL A 328 -15.90 9.47 -17.41
N GLN A 329 -15.55 9.38 -18.68
CA GLN A 329 -14.77 8.24 -19.19
C GLN A 329 -13.42 8.09 -18.47
N VAL A 330 -12.74 9.19 -18.21
CA VAL A 330 -11.45 9.20 -17.53
C VAL A 330 -11.61 8.87 -16.05
N ASP A 331 -12.59 9.47 -15.39
CA ASP A 331 -12.87 9.25 -13.98
C ASP A 331 -13.26 7.79 -13.73
N VAL A 332 -14.12 7.20 -14.57
CA VAL A 332 -14.51 5.79 -14.50
C VAL A 332 -13.30 4.88 -14.71
N MET A 333 -12.44 5.16 -15.70
CA MET A 333 -11.26 4.34 -15.94
C MET A 333 -10.27 4.41 -14.78
N THR A 334 -10.04 5.57 -14.19
CA THR A 334 -9.16 5.75 -13.02
C THR A 334 -9.67 4.92 -11.84
N THR A 335 -10.95 5.00 -11.57
CA THR A 335 -11.59 4.26 -10.48
C THR A 335 -11.57 2.76 -10.71
N LEU A 336 -11.83 2.30 -11.94
CA LEU A 336 -11.75 0.88 -12.28
C LEU A 336 -10.34 0.32 -12.08
N VAL A 337 -9.31 1.10 -12.42
CA VAL A 337 -7.91 0.72 -12.18
C VAL A 337 -7.61 0.64 -10.69
N SER A 338 -8.11 1.59 -9.89
CA SER A 338 -7.95 1.56 -8.43
C SER A 338 -8.59 0.31 -7.83
N PHE A 339 -9.81 -0.04 -8.24
CA PHE A 339 -10.44 -1.31 -7.82
C PHE A 339 -9.66 -2.53 -8.27
N ASP A 340 -9.21 -2.56 -9.51
CA ASP A 340 -8.47 -3.69 -10.07
C ASP A 340 -7.19 -3.94 -9.29
N ARG A 341 -6.45 -2.89 -8.94
CA ARG A 341 -5.26 -2.94 -8.10
C ARG A 341 -5.54 -3.43 -6.67
N VAL A 342 -6.65 -3.01 -6.07
CA VAL A 342 -7.06 -3.50 -4.74
C VAL A 342 -7.44 -4.98 -4.81
N PHE A 343 -8.22 -5.37 -5.82
CA PHE A 343 -8.61 -6.76 -6.02
C PHE A 343 -7.43 -7.67 -6.38
N GLU A 344 -6.43 -7.15 -7.10
CA GLU A 344 -5.20 -7.87 -7.40
C GLU A 344 -4.48 -8.33 -6.11
N VAL A 345 -4.47 -7.48 -5.07
CA VAL A 345 -3.94 -7.84 -3.75
C VAL A 345 -4.83 -8.88 -3.07
N LEU A 346 -6.16 -8.67 -3.06
CA LEU A 346 -7.12 -9.57 -2.41
C LEU A 346 -7.23 -10.95 -3.07
N ASP A 347 -6.81 -11.07 -4.33
CA ASP A 347 -6.83 -12.34 -5.08
C ASP A 347 -5.58 -13.20 -4.86
N LEU A 348 -4.52 -12.64 -4.28
CA LEU A 348 -3.36 -13.41 -3.88
C LEU A 348 -3.75 -14.42 -2.80
N LYS A 349 -3.53 -15.69 -3.07
CA LYS A 349 -3.81 -16.73 -2.09
C LYS A 349 -2.65 -16.86 -1.12
N PRO A 350 -2.89 -16.80 0.21
CA PRO A 350 -1.85 -17.11 1.19
C PRO A 350 -1.35 -18.55 0.96
N MET A 351 -0.04 -18.70 0.70
CA MET A 351 0.56 -20.02 0.48
C MET A 351 0.64 -20.83 1.78
N ILE A 352 0.72 -20.14 2.92
CA ILE A 352 0.79 -20.74 4.26
C ILE A 352 -0.54 -20.43 4.95
N ALA A 353 -1.36 -21.44 5.09
CA ALA A 353 -2.68 -21.37 5.73
C ALA A 353 -2.98 -22.67 6.48
N ASP A 354 -3.95 -22.61 7.38
CA ASP A 354 -4.43 -23.80 8.05
C ASP A 354 -5.15 -24.71 7.04
N ARG A 355 -4.79 -26.00 7.03
CA ARG A 355 -5.50 -27.00 6.24
C ARG A 355 -6.88 -27.27 6.85
N PRO A 356 -7.87 -27.64 6.05
CA PRO A 356 -9.14 -28.14 6.59
C PRO A 356 -8.88 -29.33 7.53
N GLY A 357 -9.33 -29.21 8.79
CA GLY A 357 -9.10 -30.24 9.81
C GLY A 357 -7.76 -30.13 10.56
N ALA A 358 -7.00 -29.06 10.39
CA ALA A 358 -5.79 -28.80 11.19
C ALA A 358 -6.13 -28.75 12.70
N LEU A 359 -5.35 -29.46 13.50
CA LEU A 359 -5.54 -29.55 14.94
C LEU A 359 -4.47 -28.75 15.69
N PRO A 360 -4.79 -28.18 16.87
CA PRO A 360 -3.80 -27.50 17.67
C PRO A 360 -2.71 -28.48 18.18
N LEU A 361 -1.48 -27.98 18.31
CA LEU A 361 -0.39 -28.70 18.93
C LEU A 361 -0.49 -28.57 20.47
N GLU A 362 -0.27 -29.67 21.16
CA GLU A 362 -0.22 -29.68 22.62
C GLU A 362 1.06 -29.02 23.13
N ARG A 363 0.99 -28.28 24.23
CA ARG A 363 2.17 -27.71 24.91
C ARG A 363 2.99 -28.81 25.58
N GLY A 364 4.27 -28.58 25.74
CA GLY A 364 5.18 -29.44 26.44
C GLY A 364 6.41 -29.86 25.61
N PRO A 365 7.27 -30.71 26.15
CA PRO A 365 8.53 -31.11 25.53
C PRO A 365 8.33 -31.57 24.09
N THR A 366 9.10 -31.00 23.18
CA THR A 366 8.85 -31.12 21.74
C THR A 366 10.07 -31.72 21.03
N ARG A 367 9.85 -32.82 20.36
CA ARG A 367 10.78 -33.40 19.38
C ARG A 367 10.56 -32.73 18.04
N VAL A 368 11.64 -32.29 17.39
CA VAL A 368 11.62 -31.71 16.04
C VAL A 368 12.26 -32.73 15.08
N THR A 369 11.51 -33.13 14.05
CA THR A 369 11.97 -34.09 13.06
C THR A 369 11.86 -33.52 11.66
N PHE A 370 12.96 -33.56 10.92
CA PHE A 370 12.98 -33.35 9.46
C PHE A 370 13.03 -34.71 8.80
N ASP A 371 12.10 -34.99 7.91
CA ASP A 371 11.91 -36.27 7.26
C ASP A 371 11.94 -36.08 5.74
N HIS A 372 13.09 -36.37 5.12
CA HIS A 372 13.36 -36.22 3.67
C HIS A 372 12.96 -34.84 3.10
N VAL A 373 13.33 -33.77 3.81
CA VAL A 373 12.94 -32.40 3.48
C VAL A 373 13.78 -31.83 2.35
N SER A 374 13.13 -31.51 1.23
CA SER A 374 13.72 -30.62 0.22
C SER A 374 12.92 -29.32 0.14
N PHE A 375 13.61 -28.22 -0.17
CA PHE A 375 12.98 -26.91 -0.21
C PHE A 375 13.52 -26.02 -1.32
N ARG A 376 12.58 -25.33 -1.95
CA ARG A 376 12.80 -24.29 -2.96
C ARG A 376 11.99 -23.05 -2.62
N TYR A 377 12.62 -21.87 -2.65
CA TYR A 377 11.86 -20.63 -2.46
C TYR A 377 10.83 -20.43 -3.59
N PRO A 378 9.60 -19.96 -3.26
CA PRO A 378 8.57 -19.74 -4.25
C PRO A 378 8.99 -18.67 -5.26
N GLY A 379 8.63 -18.87 -6.53
CA GLY A 379 8.88 -17.91 -7.59
C GLY A 379 8.02 -16.65 -7.46
N ALA A 380 8.44 -15.55 -8.10
CA ALA A 380 7.76 -14.26 -8.06
C ALA A 380 6.25 -14.37 -8.37
N ARG A 381 5.89 -15.11 -9.41
CA ARG A 381 4.49 -15.30 -9.83
C ARG A 381 3.58 -16.00 -8.80
N GLN A 382 4.16 -16.66 -7.81
CA GLN A 382 3.42 -17.40 -6.78
C GLN A 382 3.15 -16.56 -5.52
N VAL A 383 3.99 -15.57 -5.22
CA VAL A 383 3.97 -14.85 -3.94
C VAL A 383 3.88 -13.34 -4.08
N SER A 384 4.10 -12.79 -5.27
CA SER A 384 4.07 -11.35 -5.47
C SER A 384 3.41 -10.96 -6.79
N LEU A 385 3.06 -9.71 -6.89
CA LEU A 385 2.56 -9.07 -8.10
C LEU A 385 3.68 -8.24 -8.71
N ALA A 386 3.87 -8.33 -10.02
CA ALA A 386 4.89 -7.55 -10.74
C ALA A 386 4.77 -6.04 -10.46
N SER A 387 3.55 -5.57 -10.20
CA SER A 387 3.25 -4.17 -9.86
C SER A 387 3.69 -3.75 -8.45
N LEU A 388 4.06 -4.70 -7.58
CA LEU A 388 4.50 -4.48 -6.18
C LEU A 388 5.98 -4.85 -5.96
N GLU A 389 6.67 -5.41 -6.96
CA GLU A 389 8.06 -5.82 -6.82
C GLU A 389 9.03 -4.64 -6.80
N SER A 390 10.07 -4.76 -5.97
CA SER A 390 11.11 -3.73 -5.83
C SER A 390 12.06 -3.66 -7.02
N VAL A 391 12.16 -4.74 -7.79
CA VAL A 391 13.04 -4.85 -8.95
C VAL A 391 12.19 -5.09 -10.18
N ALA A 392 12.20 -4.12 -11.11
CA ALA A 392 11.52 -4.23 -12.40
C ALA A 392 12.15 -5.27 -13.35
N VAL A 393 13.19 -5.96 -12.91
CA VAL A 393 13.81 -7.06 -13.64
C VAL A 393 13.01 -8.31 -13.32
N THR A 394 12.32 -8.81 -14.32
CA THR A 394 11.79 -10.17 -14.30
C THR A 394 13.00 -11.10 -14.20
N GLU A 395 13.51 -11.28 -12.98
CA GLU A 395 14.41 -12.39 -12.73
C GLU A 395 13.60 -13.65 -13.02
N SER A 396 13.81 -14.16 -14.22
CA SER A 396 13.57 -15.56 -14.57
C SER A 396 14.58 -16.42 -13.79
N LEU A 397 14.79 -16.14 -12.51
CA LEU A 397 15.47 -17.06 -11.62
C LEU A 397 14.56 -18.28 -11.53
N VAL A 398 14.95 -19.29 -12.29
CA VAL A 398 14.51 -20.65 -12.04
C VAL A 398 14.64 -20.82 -10.53
N ALA A 399 13.52 -21.03 -9.86
CA ALA A 399 13.47 -21.17 -8.40
C ALA A 399 14.44 -22.32 -8.04
N ARG A 400 15.66 -21.94 -7.60
CA ARG A 400 16.72 -22.87 -7.31
C ARG A 400 16.39 -23.60 -6.01
N GLU A 401 16.53 -24.91 -6.01
CA GLU A 401 16.42 -25.70 -4.79
C GLU A 401 17.56 -25.33 -3.84
N VAL A 402 17.23 -25.13 -2.56
CA VAL A 402 18.16 -24.65 -1.54
C VAL A 402 18.46 -25.74 -0.53
N LEU A 403 17.51 -26.64 -0.26
CA LEU A 403 17.71 -27.79 0.63
C LEU A 403 17.36 -29.06 -0.13
N PHE A 404 18.19 -30.09 0.07
CA PHE A 404 18.13 -31.36 -0.64
C PHE A 404 18.11 -32.53 0.32
N ASP A 405 16.95 -33.19 0.47
CA ASP A 405 16.78 -34.46 1.20
C ASP A 405 17.33 -34.45 2.64
N LEU A 406 16.96 -33.41 3.41
CA LEU A 406 17.39 -33.26 4.78
C LEU A 406 16.61 -34.19 5.69
N SER A 407 17.34 -35.03 6.47
CA SER A 407 16.76 -35.89 7.47
C SER A 407 17.57 -35.79 8.75
N PHE A 408 16.96 -35.33 9.84
CA PHE A 408 17.55 -35.24 11.18
C PHE A 408 16.47 -35.12 12.25
N GLU A 409 16.86 -35.36 13.50
CA GLU A 409 15.99 -35.24 14.64
C GLU A 409 16.68 -34.49 15.79
N VAL A 410 15.90 -33.64 16.47
CA VAL A 410 16.32 -32.98 17.72
C VAL A 410 15.35 -33.40 18.82
N LEU A 411 15.89 -34.01 19.87
CA LEU A 411 15.12 -34.54 20.98
C LEU A 411 14.61 -33.43 21.91
N PRO A 412 13.58 -33.71 22.72
CA PRO A 412 13.07 -32.75 23.70
C PRO A 412 14.18 -32.27 24.65
N GLY A 413 14.33 -30.96 24.79
CA GLY A 413 15.35 -30.32 25.64
C GLY A 413 16.76 -30.29 25.05
N GLN A 414 16.98 -30.86 23.86
CA GLN A 414 18.28 -30.92 23.19
C GLN A 414 18.55 -29.63 22.42
N MET A 415 19.80 -29.17 22.41
CA MET A 415 20.29 -28.07 21.60
C MET A 415 21.04 -28.61 20.37
N ALA A 416 20.51 -28.28 19.16
CA ALA A 416 21.16 -28.56 17.89
C ALA A 416 21.79 -27.30 17.30
N ALA A 417 23.09 -27.32 17.02
CA ALA A 417 23.81 -26.23 16.36
C ALA A 417 23.93 -26.49 14.86
N LEU A 418 23.48 -25.50 14.04
CA LEU A 418 23.68 -25.50 12.60
C LEU A 418 24.98 -24.76 12.26
N VAL A 419 25.94 -25.46 11.68
CA VAL A 419 27.25 -24.94 11.29
C VAL A 419 27.44 -25.11 9.78
N GLY A 420 28.13 -24.18 9.11
CA GLY A 420 28.42 -24.29 7.67
C GLY A 420 28.69 -22.93 7.03
N PRO A 421 29.13 -22.88 5.78
CA PRO A 421 29.41 -21.64 5.08
C PRO A 421 28.17 -20.78 4.88
N THR A 422 28.38 -19.49 4.58
CA THR A 422 27.28 -18.58 4.22
C THR A 422 26.57 -19.09 2.95
N GLY A 423 25.23 -19.06 2.95
CA GLY A 423 24.44 -19.57 1.83
C GLY A 423 24.19 -21.09 1.85
N ALA A 424 24.70 -21.85 2.85
CA ALA A 424 24.50 -23.30 2.94
C ALA A 424 23.04 -23.74 3.21
N GLY A 425 22.13 -22.83 3.59
CA GLY A 425 20.72 -23.13 3.85
C GLY A 425 20.31 -23.12 5.33
N LYS A 426 21.19 -22.72 6.25
CA LYS A 426 20.93 -22.70 7.72
C LYS A 426 19.69 -21.88 8.11
N THR A 427 19.59 -20.63 7.64
CA THR A 427 18.43 -19.76 7.90
C THR A 427 17.14 -20.31 7.27
N THR A 428 17.25 -21.06 6.18
CA THR A 428 16.10 -21.74 5.55
C THR A 428 15.59 -22.87 6.44
N ILE A 429 16.48 -23.67 7.06
CA ILE A 429 16.09 -24.69 8.03
C ILE A 429 15.34 -24.04 9.21
N ALA A 430 15.90 -22.97 9.78
CA ALA A 430 15.27 -22.20 10.86
C ALA A 430 13.86 -21.69 10.49
N ALA A 431 13.69 -21.18 9.27
CA ALA A 431 12.41 -20.70 8.78
C ALA A 431 11.37 -21.81 8.58
N LEU A 432 11.78 -23.04 8.21
CA LEU A 432 10.90 -24.21 8.10
C LEU A 432 10.43 -24.70 9.46
N VAL A 433 11.28 -24.65 10.50
CA VAL A 433 10.88 -24.99 11.89
C VAL A 433 9.78 -24.07 12.40
N ALA A 434 9.86 -22.79 12.09
CA ALA A 434 8.83 -21.79 12.45
C ALA A 434 7.61 -21.82 11.52
N ARG A 435 7.58 -22.70 10.51
CA ARG A 435 6.59 -22.75 9.44
C ARG A 435 6.35 -21.40 8.79
N LEU A 436 7.41 -20.63 8.58
CA LEU A 436 7.36 -19.42 7.74
C LEU A 436 7.30 -19.78 6.24
N TYR A 437 7.70 -21.02 5.93
CA TYR A 437 7.56 -21.70 4.63
C TYR A 437 7.16 -23.16 4.88
N ASP A 438 6.49 -23.76 3.90
CA ASP A 438 6.26 -25.21 3.88
C ASP A 438 7.32 -25.89 2.97
N PRO A 439 7.79 -27.12 3.32
CA PRO A 439 8.75 -27.85 2.48
C PRO A 439 8.16 -28.19 1.12
N THR A 440 9.02 -28.26 0.08
CA THR A 440 8.62 -28.66 -1.27
C THR A 440 8.30 -30.16 -1.32
N THR A 441 9.14 -30.97 -0.70
CA THR A 441 8.95 -32.41 -0.49
C THR A 441 9.34 -32.78 0.94
N GLY A 442 8.89 -33.93 1.41
CA GLY A 442 9.12 -34.35 2.79
C GLY A 442 8.22 -33.66 3.80
N SER A 443 8.58 -33.75 5.08
CA SER A 443 7.80 -33.14 6.17
C SER A 443 8.66 -32.68 7.34
N VAL A 444 8.25 -31.55 7.96
CA VAL A 444 8.76 -31.11 9.28
C VAL A 444 7.69 -31.46 10.30
N ARG A 445 8.10 -32.19 11.35
CA ARG A 445 7.15 -32.73 12.33
C ARG A 445 7.51 -32.29 13.75
N PHE A 446 6.50 -32.02 14.56
CA PHE A 446 6.60 -31.85 16.00
C PHE A 446 5.91 -33.03 16.68
N ASN A 447 6.66 -33.80 17.49
CA ASN A 447 6.18 -35.03 18.16
C ASN A 447 5.46 -35.98 17.18
N GLY A 448 6.01 -36.15 15.96
CA GLY A 448 5.46 -37.01 14.90
C GLY A 448 4.35 -36.39 14.04
N ARG A 449 3.77 -35.26 14.43
CA ARG A 449 2.73 -34.57 13.64
C ARG A 449 3.35 -33.59 12.64
N ASP A 450 2.98 -33.69 11.38
CA ASP A 450 3.39 -32.74 10.35
C ASP A 450 2.87 -31.31 10.69
N LEU A 451 3.73 -30.31 10.58
CA LEU A 451 3.36 -28.91 10.85
C LEU A 451 2.26 -28.40 9.92
N ARG A 452 2.11 -28.97 8.72
CA ARG A 452 1.02 -28.64 7.78
C ARG A 452 -0.35 -29.04 8.29
N ASP A 453 -0.44 -30.05 9.17
CA ASP A 453 -1.68 -30.55 9.78
C ASP A 453 -1.94 -29.94 11.17
N ALA A 454 -1.10 -28.99 11.58
CA ALA A 454 -1.26 -28.22 12.79
C ALA A 454 -1.75 -26.79 12.51
N THR A 455 -2.52 -26.19 13.44
CA THR A 455 -2.95 -24.80 13.30
C THR A 455 -1.76 -23.85 13.46
N LEU A 456 -1.70 -22.81 12.61
CA LEU A 456 -0.65 -21.77 12.65
C LEU A 456 -0.60 -21.07 14.01
N ALA A 457 -1.75 -20.86 14.65
CA ALA A 457 -1.83 -20.28 15.98
C ALA A 457 -1.08 -21.12 17.03
N SER A 458 -1.24 -22.47 17.01
CA SER A 458 -0.56 -23.37 17.93
C SER A 458 0.95 -23.45 17.65
N ILE A 459 1.35 -23.46 16.37
CA ILE A 459 2.77 -23.42 15.99
C ILE A 459 3.41 -22.11 16.47
N ARG A 460 2.77 -20.97 16.21
CA ARG A 460 3.24 -19.67 16.69
C ARG A 460 3.36 -19.61 18.21
N ALA A 461 2.44 -20.20 18.96
CA ALA A 461 2.52 -20.26 20.40
C ALA A 461 3.70 -21.12 20.90
N LYS A 462 4.01 -22.21 20.16
CA LYS A 462 4.99 -23.23 20.54
C LYS A 462 6.43 -22.88 20.13
N VAL A 463 6.62 -22.11 19.07
CA VAL A 463 7.94 -21.74 18.54
C VAL A 463 8.28 -20.29 18.88
N GLY A 464 9.45 -20.05 19.45
CA GLY A 464 10.05 -18.73 19.60
C GLY A 464 11.25 -18.59 18.66
N MET A 465 11.36 -17.46 17.97
CA MET A 465 12.47 -17.20 17.05
C MET A 465 13.12 -15.84 17.35
N VAL A 466 14.44 -15.81 17.47
CA VAL A 466 15.25 -14.58 17.45
C VAL A 466 15.98 -14.54 16.12
N THR A 467 15.74 -13.47 15.36
CA THR A 467 16.38 -13.24 14.07
C THR A 467 17.63 -12.39 14.24
N GLN A 468 18.52 -12.42 13.25
CA GLN A 468 19.74 -11.62 13.21
C GLN A 468 19.47 -10.13 13.44
N ASP A 469 18.48 -9.57 12.75
CA ASP A 469 18.00 -8.21 12.95
C ASP A 469 16.77 -8.21 13.87
N SER A 470 16.97 -7.80 15.13
CA SER A 470 15.89 -7.70 16.11
C SER A 470 15.04 -6.47 15.86
N HIS A 471 13.82 -6.66 15.38
CA HIS A 471 12.87 -5.56 15.10
C HIS A 471 12.05 -5.18 16.34
N LEU A 472 11.94 -3.86 16.57
CA LEU A 472 11.07 -3.25 17.58
C LEU A 472 10.10 -2.30 16.88
N PHE A 473 8.83 -2.34 17.28
CA PHE A 473 7.84 -1.37 16.84
C PHE A 473 8.13 0.00 17.46
N HIS A 474 7.78 1.06 16.74
CA HIS A 474 7.81 2.43 17.27
C HIS A 474 6.71 2.60 18.32
N ASP A 475 6.99 2.14 19.52
CA ASP A 475 6.07 2.11 20.65
C ASP A 475 6.90 2.00 21.95
N THR A 476 6.26 1.97 23.11
CA THR A 476 6.93 1.78 24.40
C THR A 476 7.59 0.40 24.49
N ILE A 477 8.59 0.28 25.36
CA ILE A 477 9.19 -1.03 25.70
C ILE A 477 8.12 -1.96 26.25
N ARG A 478 7.23 -1.47 27.09
CA ARG A 478 6.06 -2.20 27.63
C ARG A 478 5.23 -2.81 26.51
N ASN A 479 4.77 -2.01 25.55
CA ASN A 479 3.92 -2.47 24.44
C ASN A 479 4.65 -3.44 23.52
N ASN A 480 5.95 -3.23 23.30
CA ASN A 480 6.79 -4.17 22.57
C ASN A 480 6.90 -5.55 23.24
N LEU A 481 6.85 -5.63 24.56
CA LEU A 481 6.80 -6.89 25.31
C LEU A 481 5.39 -7.47 25.36
N LEU A 482 4.37 -6.64 25.63
CA LEU A 482 2.97 -7.07 25.65
C LEU A 482 2.47 -7.59 24.30
N TYR A 483 3.12 -7.22 23.20
CA TYR A 483 2.83 -7.78 21.88
C TYR A 483 2.89 -9.32 21.84
N VAL A 484 3.76 -9.90 22.66
CA VAL A 484 3.96 -11.36 22.74
C VAL A 484 3.03 -12.01 23.77
N LYS A 485 2.76 -11.32 24.88
CA LYS A 485 1.87 -11.76 25.97
C LYS A 485 1.02 -10.59 26.45
N PRO A 486 -0.15 -10.32 25.83
CA PRO A 486 -0.97 -9.12 26.10
C PRO A 486 -1.39 -8.96 27.56
N ASN A 487 -1.55 -10.06 28.28
CA ASN A 487 -2.02 -10.06 29.68
C ASN A 487 -0.87 -10.28 30.69
N ALA A 488 0.38 -10.02 30.31
CA ALA A 488 1.50 -10.14 31.22
C ALA A 488 1.42 -9.07 32.32
N SER A 489 1.62 -9.50 33.56
CA SER A 489 1.73 -8.60 34.71
C SER A 489 3.06 -7.82 34.66
N GLU A 490 3.13 -6.70 35.37
CA GLU A 490 4.38 -5.93 35.45
C GLU A 490 5.52 -6.74 36.07
N SER A 491 5.21 -7.61 37.02
CA SER A 491 6.20 -8.53 37.61
C SER A 491 6.76 -9.49 36.58
N GLU A 492 5.93 -10.06 35.69
CA GLU A 492 6.39 -10.93 34.60
C GLU A 492 7.24 -10.20 33.57
N LEU A 493 6.89 -8.93 33.25
CA LEU A 493 7.70 -8.09 32.37
C LEU A 493 9.08 -7.82 32.98
N ARG A 494 9.14 -7.45 34.26
CA ARG A 494 10.41 -7.20 34.97
C ARG A 494 11.25 -8.46 35.13
N GLU A 495 10.63 -9.62 35.37
CA GLU A 495 11.31 -10.89 35.44
C GLU A 495 11.94 -11.29 34.09
N ALA A 496 11.19 -11.15 33.01
CA ALA A 496 11.69 -11.41 31.65
C ALA A 496 12.85 -10.47 31.27
N LEU A 497 12.75 -9.18 31.64
CA LEU A 497 13.84 -8.21 31.41
C LEU A 497 15.07 -8.52 32.28
N ARG A 498 14.90 -8.97 33.52
CA ARG A 498 16.00 -9.38 34.41
C ARG A 498 16.71 -10.60 33.85
N ALA A 499 15.95 -11.61 33.45
CA ALA A 499 16.51 -12.81 32.83
C ALA A 499 17.22 -12.52 31.50
N ALA A 500 16.76 -11.52 30.78
CA ALA A 500 17.40 -11.01 29.54
C ALA A 500 18.57 -10.04 29.81
N GLN A 501 19.00 -9.84 31.07
CA GLN A 501 20.11 -8.96 31.46
C GLN A 501 19.95 -7.50 30.97
N ILE A 502 18.73 -6.95 30.99
CA ILE A 502 18.45 -5.60 30.48
C ILE A 502 17.57 -4.75 31.44
N LEU A 503 17.13 -5.32 32.57
CA LEU A 503 16.22 -4.62 33.48
C LEU A 503 16.81 -3.33 34.02
N GLU A 504 18.06 -3.36 34.51
CA GLU A 504 18.77 -2.18 35.06
C GLU A 504 18.86 -1.04 34.04
N PHE A 505 19.19 -1.40 32.79
CA PHE A 505 19.19 -0.43 31.70
C PHE A 505 17.81 0.20 31.49
N VAL A 506 16.74 -0.62 31.42
CA VAL A 506 15.37 -0.11 31.24
C VAL A 506 14.95 0.79 32.41
N GLU A 507 15.31 0.43 33.64
CA GLU A 507 15.01 1.26 34.84
C GLU A 507 15.82 2.54 34.90
N SER A 508 16.99 2.61 34.24
CA SER A 508 17.79 3.83 34.13
C SER A 508 17.24 4.83 33.13
N LEU A 509 16.30 4.41 32.27
CA LEU A 509 15.67 5.32 31.29
C LEU A 509 14.68 6.25 31.98
N PRO A 510 14.52 7.51 31.51
CA PRO A 510 13.64 8.49 32.15
C PRO A 510 12.21 8.01 32.37
N ASP A 511 11.64 7.28 31.40
CA ASP A 511 10.28 6.75 31.43
C ASP A 511 10.23 5.24 31.70
N GLY A 512 11.35 4.59 32.02
CA GLY A 512 11.43 3.16 32.31
C GLY A 512 10.81 2.31 31.21
N LEU A 513 9.87 1.43 31.59
CA LEU A 513 9.11 0.57 30.65
C LEU A 513 8.30 1.36 29.63
N ASP A 514 7.92 2.60 29.93
CA ASP A 514 7.09 3.44 29.05
C ASP A 514 7.93 4.30 28.11
N THR A 515 9.25 4.10 28.09
CA THR A 515 10.15 4.73 27.13
C THR A 515 9.81 4.25 25.71
N VAL A 516 9.53 5.21 24.82
CA VAL A 516 9.26 4.94 23.39
C VAL A 516 10.56 4.62 22.68
N VAL A 517 10.65 3.46 22.06
CA VAL A 517 11.73 3.09 21.18
C VAL A 517 11.42 3.65 19.79
N GLY A 518 12.37 4.40 19.22
CA GLY A 518 12.21 5.09 17.93
C GLY A 518 12.07 4.11 16.77
N ASP A 519 11.96 4.68 15.56
CA ASP A 519 11.86 3.92 14.31
C ASP A 519 12.92 2.80 14.27
N ARG A 520 12.48 1.54 14.22
CA ARG A 520 13.33 0.33 14.28
C ARG A 520 14.22 0.24 15.52
N GLY A 521 13.86 0.91 16.62
CA GLY A 521 14.67 0.92 17.85
C GLY A 521 15.94 1.77 17.75
N TYR A 522 15.95 2.84 17.02
CA TYR A 522 17.11 3.70 16.77
C TYR A 522 17.78 4.28 18.03
N ARG A 523 17.05 4.37 19.15
CA ARG A 523 17.58 4.85 20.43
C ARG A 523 18.32 3.80 21.23
N LEU A 524 18.34 2.55 20.77
CA LEU A 524 18.95 1.43 21.45
C LEU A 524 20.16 0.91 20.66
N SER A 525 21.19 0.49 21.36
CA SER A 525 22.32 -0.23 20.80
C SER A 525 21.90 -1.59 20.22
N GLY A 526 22.75 -2.20 19.40
CA GLY A 526 22.50 -3.55 18.87
C GLY A 526 22.26 -4.60 19.95
N GLY A 527 23.08 -4.58 21.02
CA GLY A 527 22.97 -5.50 22.15
C GLY A 527 21.70 -5.32 22.99
N GLU A 528 21.27 -4.06 23.20
CA GLU A 528 20.01 -3.76 23.89
C GLU A 528 18.80 -4.25 23.12
N LYS A 529 18.76 -4.04 21.80
CA LYS A 529 17.69 -4.55 20.92
C LYS A 529 17.63 -6.06 20.96
N GLN A 530 18.77 -6.73 20.94
CA GLN A 530 18.86 -8.18 20.98
C GLN A 530 18.38 -8.72 22.33
N ARG A 531 18.80 -8.12 23.46
CA ARG A 531 18.32 -8.50 24.80
C ARG A 531 16.81 -8.28 24.95
N LEU A 532 16.24 -7.22 24.40
CA LEU A 532 14.78 -7.04 24.36
C LEU A 532 14.07 -8.10 23.51
N ALA A 533 14.65 -8.54 22.40
CA ALA A 533 14.12 -9.64 21.62
C ALA A 533 14.20 -10.98 22.39
N ILE A 534 15.26 -11.21 23.15
CA ILE A 534 15.39 -12.36 24.06
C ILE A 534 14.35 -12.28 25.19
N ALA A 535 14.13 -11.09 25.78
CA ALA A 535 13.08 -10.89 26.79
C ALA A 535 11.68 -11.28 26.26
N ARG A 536 11.37 -11.02 24.98
CA ARG A 536 10.15 -11.51 24.32
C ARG A 536 10.05 -13.03 24.31
N ILE A 537 11.16 -13.74 24.03
CA ILE A 537 11.19 -15.21 24.05
C ILE A 537 10.98 -15.73 25.47
N LEU A 538 11.65 -15.15 26.45
CA LEU A 538 11.51 -15.52 27.87
C LEU A 538 10.07 -15.33 28.36
N LEU A 539 9.44 -14.19 28.03
CA LEU A 539 8.06 -13.88 28.37
C LEU A 539 7.05 -14.82 27.68
N LYS A 540 7.32 -15.21 26.43
CA LYS A 540 6.50 -16.14 25.65
C LYS A 540 6.58 -17.57 26.18
N ALA A 541 7.74 -17.97 26.70
CA ALA A 541 8.07 -19.31 27.19
C ALA A 541 7.69 -20.42 26.17
N PRO A 542 8.26 -20.39 24.94
CA PRO A 542 7.97 -21.40 23.91
C PRO A 542 8.63 -22.73 24.23
N ASP A 543 8.11 -23.84 23.68
CA ASP A 543 8.68 -25.18 23.82
C ASP A 543 9.89 -25.39 22.88
N VAL A 544 9.88 -24.73 21.73
CA VAL A 544 10.94 -24.77 20.71
C VAL A 544 11.51 -23.39 20.51
N VAL A 545 12.83 -23.24 20.58
CA VAL A 545 13.53 -21.97 20.35
C VAL A 545 14.41 -22.08 19.11
N VAL A 546 14.29 -21.11 18.22
CA VAL A 546 15.15 -20.98 17.04
C VAL A 546 15.94 -19.68 17.16
N LEU A 547 17.26 -19.79 17.13
CA LEU A 547 18.15 -18.62 17.20
C LEU A 547 18.95 -18.49 15.91
N ASP A 548 18.86 -17.32 15.28
CA ASP A 548 19.79 -16.92 14.22
C ASP A 548 20.79 -15.92 14.84
N GLU A 549 21.95 -16.47 15.28
CA GLU A 549 22.92 -15.76 16.11
C GLU A 549 23.82 -14.87 15.27
N ALA A 550 23.49 -13.57 15.23
CA ALA A 550 24.41 -12.56 14.71
C ALA A 550 24.72 -11.53 15.79
N THR A 551 25.78 -11.77 16.49
CA THR A 551 26.34 -10.85 17.49
C THR A 551 27.56 -10.10 16.94
N ALA A 552 27.66 -9.96 15.64
CA ALA A 552 28.69 -9.14 14.99
C ALA A 552 28.50 -7.68 15.42
N HIS A 553 29.58 -7.05 15.91
CA HIS A 553 29.67 -5.65 16.33
C HIS A 553 29.14 -5.28 17.73
N LEU A 554 29.16 -6.21 18.69
CA LEU A 554 28.93 -5.89 20.11
C LEU A 554 30.26 -5.67 20.83
N ASP A 555 30.26 -4.76 21.82
CA ASP A 555 31.33 -4.62 22.79
C ASP A 555 31.35 -5.83 23.75
N SER A 556 32.48 -6.14 24.39
CA SER A 556 32.66 -7.35 25.18
C SER A 556 31.68 -7.47 26.36
N GLU A 557 31.26 -6.39 26.97
CA GLU A 557 30.31 -6.38 28.09
C GLU A 557 28.88 -6.69 27.59
N SER A 558 28.43 -6.05 26.53
CA SER A 558 27.15 -6.35 25.88
C SER A 558 27.12 -7.79 25.36
N GLU A 559 28.25 -8.30 24.89
CA GLU A 559 28.40 -9.69 24.44
C GLU A 559 28.16 -10.70 25.54
N ALA A 560 28.79 -10.53 26.72
CA ALA A 560 28.60 -11.39 27.87
C ALA A 560 27.15 -11.38 28.37
N ALA A 561 26.51 -10.19 28.41
CA ALA A 561 25.13 -10.06 28.83
C ALA A 561 24.16 -10.74 27.84
N VAL A 562 24.37 -10.59 26.52
CA VAL A 562 23.57 -11.31 25.51
C VAL A 562 23.74 -12.81 25.61
N GLN A 563 24.96 -13.30 25.86
CA GLN A 563 25.24 -14.72 26.04
C GLN A 563 24.49 -15.31 27.25
N ALA A 564 24.53 -14.64 28.39
CA ALA A 564 23.80 -15.05 29.59
C ALA A 564 22.29 -15.08 29.37
N ALA A 565 21.75 -14.07 28.64
CA ALA A 565 20.35 -14.01 28.27
C ALA A 565 19.93 -15.14 27.32
N LEU A 566 20.80 -15.52 26.37
CA LEU A 566 20.58 -16.64 25.46
C LEU A 566 20.57 -17.96 26.21
N GLU A 567 21.50 -18.20 27.13
CA GLU A 567 21.56 -19.42 27.96
C GLU A 567 20.25 -19.57 28.76
N ALA A 568 19.77 -18.51 29.37
CA ALA A 568 18.47 -18.52 30.06
C ALA A 568 17.29 -18.81 29.11
N ALA A 569 17.34 -18.33 27.88
CA ALA A 569 16.29 -18.57 26.88
C ALA A 569 16.29 -20.01 26.34
N LEU A 570 17.43 -20.70 26.35
CA LEU A 570 17.58 -22.07 25.84
C LEU A 570 17.34 -23.13 26.89
N GLN A 571 17.52 -22.81 28.19
CA GLN A 571 17.47 -23.75 29.27
C GLN A 571 16.15 -24.56 29.29
N GLY A 572 16.28 -25.90 29.23
CA GLY A 572 15.17 -26.86 29.30
C GLY A 572 14.27 -26.89 28.06
N ARG A 573 14.64 -26.22 26.97
CA ARG A 573 13.87 -26.14 25.73
C ARG A 573 14.57 -26.85 24.59
N THR A 574 13.78 -27.38 23.65
CA THR A 574 14.33 -27.88 22.39
C THR A 574 14.78 -26.71 21.54
N SER A 575 16.03 -26.68 21.13
CA SER A 575 16.60 -25.51 20.47
C SER A 575 17.39 -25.84 19.20
N ILE A 576 17.23 -24.98 18.21
CA ILE A 576 17.98 -25.01 16.96
C ILE A 576 18.67 -23.67 16.81
N VAL A 577 20.01 -23.66 16.82
CA VAL A 577 20.82 -22.45 16.85
C VAL A 577 21.71 -22.39 15.60
N ILE A 578 21.62 -21.33 14.82
CA ILE A 578 22.60 -21.05 13.78
C ILE A 578 23.81 -20.42 14.46
N ALA A 579 24.83 -21.25 14.66
CA ALA A 579 25.95 -20.89 15.52
C ALA A 579 27.06 -20.18 14.74
N HIS A 580 27.39 -18.98 15.18
CA HIS A 580 28.54 -18.18 14.74
C HIS A 580 29.59 -18.02 15.86
N ARG A 581 29.36 -18.62 17.05
CA ARG A 581 30.24 -18.54 18.19
C ARG A 581 30.73 -19.92 18.64
N LEU A 582 31.99 -19.95 19.06
CA LEU A 582 32.63 -21.16 19.55
C LEU A 582 31.92 -21.74 20.79
N SER A 583 31.56 -20.90 21.76
CA SER A 583 30.87 -21.31 22.98
C SER A 583 29.57 -22.04 22.70
N THR A 584 28.74 -21.50 21.79
CA THR A 584 27.46 -22.09 21.38
C THR A 584 27.67 -23.46 20.71
N VAL A 585 28.67 -23.56 19.83
CA VAL A 585 28.95 -24.82 19.13
C VAL A 585 29.45 -25.89 20.08
N ARG A 586 30.35 -25.56 21.02
CA ARG A 586 30.91 -26.53 21.99
C ARG A 586 29.86 -27.05 22.97
N ASN A 587 28.92 -26.21 23.37
CA ASN A 587 27.87 -26.57 24.32
C ASN A 587 26.68 -27.29 23.67
N ALA A 588 26.67 -27.45 22.35
CA ALA A 588 25.59 -28.12 21.63
C ALA A 588 25.61 -29.64 21.88
N ASP A 589 24.43 -30.20 22.16
CA ASP A 589 24.24 -31.65 22.27
C ASP A 589 24.44 -32.36 20.94
N LYS A 590 24.13 -31.63 19.84
CA LYS A 590 24.22 -32.11 18.47
C LYS A 590 24.67 -30.97 17.54
N ILE A 591 25.63 -31.24 16.70
CA ILE A 591 26.07 -30.33 15.64
C ILE A 591 25.67 -30.93 14.29
N LEU A 592 25.03 -30.12 13.47
CA LEU A 592 24.63 -30.43 12.09
C LEU A 592 25.44 -29.55 11.15
N VAL A 593 26.34 -30.15 10.39
CA VAL A 593 27.18 -29.45 9.42
C VAL A 593 26.45 -29.41 8.09
N VAL A 594 26.09 -28.21 7.65
CA VAL A 594 25.31 -27.96 6.44
C VAL A 594 26.23 -27.44 5.35
N GLN A 595 26.26 -28.10 4.19
CA GLN A 595 26.96 -27.67 2.98
C GLN A 595 26.05 -27.87 1.77
N GLU A 596 25.94 -26.85 0.95
CA GLU A 596 25.14 -26.88 -0.29
C GLU A 596 23.72 -27.47 -0.12
N GLY A 597 23.06 -27.13 0.99
CA GLY A 597 21.70 -27.57 1.29
C GLY A 597 21.56 -29.01 1.77
N ARG A 598 22.66 -29.66 2.15
CA ARG A 598 22.68 -31.03 2.70
C ARG A 598 23.37 -31.07 4.07
N ILE A 599 23.00 -32.02 4.92
CA ILE A 599 23.76 -32.33 6.11
C ILE A 599 24.87 -33.28 5.69
N VAL A 600 26.12 -32.86 5.86
CA VAL A 600 27.32 -33.61 5.45
C VAL A 600 27.97 -34.31 6.65
N GLU A 601 27.83 -33.73 7.85
CA GLU A 601 28.34 -34.32 9.11
C GLU A 601 27.34 -34.07 10.24
N GLU A 602 27.23 -35.02 11.15
CA GLU A 602 26.43 -34.98 12.36
C GLU A 602 27.18 -35.59 13.50
N GLY A 603 27.20 -34.97 14.69
CA GLY A 603 27.88 -35.47 15.87
C GLY A 603 28.02 -34.41 16.95
N ARG A 604 28.84 -34.72 18.00
CA ARG A 604 29.26 -33.75 19.01
C ARG A 604 30.58 -33.08 18.64
N HIS A 605 30.89 -31.99 19.33
CA HIS A 605 32.10 -31.21 19.08
C HIS A 605 33.37 -32.07 18.99
N ASP A 606 33.65 -32.84 20.03
CA ASP A 606 34.88 -33.64 20.12
C ASP A 606 34.94 -34.72 19.03
N GLU A 607 33.82 -35.41 18.77
CA GLU A 607 33.69 -36.42 17.70
C GLU A 607 33.98 -35.85 16.30
N LEU A 608 33.46 -34.65 16.01
CA LEU A 608 33.63 -34.03 14.68
C LEU A 608 35.04 -33.44 14.51
N ILE A 609 35.68 -32.97 15.58
CA ILE A 609 37.09 -32.55 15.55
C ILE A 609 37.99 -33.74 15.27
N GLU A 610 37.77 -34.90 15.96
CA GLU A 610 38.55 -36.12 15.75
C GLU A 610 38.41 -36.69 14.34
N ARG A 611 37.20 -36.60 13.75
CA ARG A 611 36.96 -37.00 12.33
C ARG A 611 37.77 -36.21 11.34
N GLY A 612 38.16 -34.96 11.65
CA GLY A 612 39.01 -34.14 10.78
C GLY A 612 38.32 -33.68 9.49
N GLY A 613 36.97 -33.70 9.41
CA GLY A 613 36.17 -33.33 8.25
C GLY A 613 35.95 -31.83 8.09
N LEU A 614 34.87 -31.48 7.39
CA LEU A 614 34.49 -30.07 7.11
C LEU A 614 34.30 -29.26 8.41
N TYR A 615 33.72 -29.88 9.45
CA TYR A 615 33.58 -29.23 10.74
C TYR A 615 34.93 -28.79 11.33
N ALA A 616 35.91 -29.68 11.33
CA ALA A 616 37.23 -29.38 11.84
C ALA A 616 37.97 -28.31 11.04
N GLU A 617 37.72 -28.24 9.74
CA GLU A 617 38.23 -27.18 8.87
C GLU A 617 37.58 -25.82 9.20
N LEU A 618 36.22 -25.74 9.26
CA LEU A 618 35.48 -24.55 9.63
C LEU A 618 35.86 -24.06 11.04
N TYR A 619 36.06 -24.98 11.96
CA TYR A 619 36.52 -24.69 13.33
C TYR A 619 37.88 -24.00 13.33
N ARG A 620 38.85 -24.52 12.57
CA ARG A 620 40.21 -23.93 12.45
C ARG A 620 40.16 -22.55 11.83
N VAL A 621 39.37 -22.36 10.79
CA VAL A 621 39.28 -21.07 10.06
C VAL A 621 38.54 -20.00 10.85
N GLN A 622 37.44 -20.34 11.51
CA GLN A 622 36.59 -19.36 12.20
C GLN A 622 36.99 -19.09 13.66
N PHE A 623 37.56 -20.06 14.34
CA PHE A 623 37.70 -20.02 15.79
C PHE A 623 39.12 -20.22 16.32
N ALA A 624 40.02 -20.85 15.58
CA ALA A 624 41.38 -21.12 16.07
C ALA A 624 42.40 -19.99 15.78
N GLY A 625 42.00 -18.93 15.09
CA GLY A 625 42.92 -17.86 14.65
C GLY A 625 43.96 -18.35 13.63
N PRO A 626 44.62 -17.49 12.89
CA PRO A 626 45.73 -17.89 12.06
C PRO A 626 46.85 -18.39 13.01
N THR A 627 47.03 -19.69 13.13
CA THR A 627 48.28 -20.25 13.62
C THR A 627 49.38 -19.69 12.70
N LEU A 628 50.18 -18.78 13.23
CA LEU A 628 51.43 -18.38 12.57
C LEU A 628 52.15 -19.66 12.16
N PRO A 629 52.55 -19.82 10.89
CA PRO A 629 53.33 -21.01 10.50
C PRO A 629 54.57 -21.05 11.38
N SER A 630 54.80 -22.20 11.98
CA SER A 630 56.03 -22.53 12.72
C SER A 630 57.24 -22.06 11.90
N PRO A 631 58.24 -21.38 12.47
CA PRO A 631 59.41 -20.93 11.72
C PRO A 631 60.30 -22.12 11.39
N GLY A 632 59.98 -22.85 10.34
CA GLY A 632 60.70 -24.06 9.97
C GLY A 632 60.34 -24.56 8.59
N ASN A 633 60.30 -23.70 7.56
CA ASN A 633 60.40 -24.08 6.16
C ASN A 633 60.42 -22.83 5.24
N GLY A 634 61.06 -21.75 5.70
CA GLY A 634 61.21 -20.48 4.95
C GLY A 634 62.29 -20.51 3.83
N GLU A 635 62.92 -21.64 3.57
CA GLU A 635 64.03 -21.68 2.56
C GLU A 635 63.68 -22.29 1.21
N VAL A 636 62.49 -22.87 1.04
CA VAL A 636 62.13 -23.52 -0.24
C VAL A 636 61.30 -22.64 -1.16
N LEU A 637 60.61 -21.61 -0.65
CA LEU A 637 59.77 -20.74 -1.48
C LEU A 637 60.45 -19.47 -2.02
N SER A 638 61.64 -19.11 -1.51
CA SER A 638 62.41 -17.99 -2.05
C SER A 638 63.16 -18.34 -3.35
N ARG A 639 63.49 -19.61 -3.58
CA ARG A 639 64.18 -20.05 -4.81
C ARG A 639 63.29 -20.21 -6.06
N GLN A 640 61.98 -20.38 -5.86
CA GLN A 640 61.05 -20.50 -6.99
C GLN A 640 60.48 -19.15 -7.47
N ALA A 641 60.66 -18.08 -6.71
CA ALA A 641 60.25 -16.75 -7.11
C ALA A 641 61.32 -15.99 -7.91
N GLU A 642 62.61 -16.33 -7.74
CA GLU A 642 63.71 -15.71 -8.51
C GLU A 642 63.91 -16.32 -9.89
N GLU A 643 63.48 -17.57 -10.13
CA GLU A 643 63.55 -18.21 -11.46
C GLU A 643 62.43 -17.83 -12.45
N ARG A 644 61.44 -17.04 -12.01
CA ARG A 644 60.35 -16.55 -12.89
C ARG A 644 60.47 -15.07 -13.26
N LEU A 645 61.57 -14.40 -12.87
CA LEU A 645 61.84 -12.99 -13.18
C LEU A 645 63.23 -12.76 -13.86
N SER A 646 63.83 -13.84 -14.37
CA SER A 646 64.97 -13.74 -15.28
C SER A 646 64.60 -14.11 -16.71
#